data_11a221a2b204ad0b122a1406e6d1d57e
#
_entry.id   11a221a2b204ad0b122a1406e6d1d57e
#
_cell.length_a   1.000
_cell.length_b   1.000
_cell.length_c   1.000
_cell.angle_alpha   90.00
_cell.angle_beta   90.00
_cell.angle_gamma   90.00
#
_symmetry.space_group_name_H-M   'P 1'
#
loop_
_entity.id
_entity.type
_entity.pdbx_description
1 polymer ?
#
loop_
_entity_poly.entity_id
_entity_poly.type
_entity_poly.pdbx_seq_one_letter_code
_entity_poly.pdbx_strand_id
1 'polypeptide(L)'
;MSEPNWYSQQSKATLGRLLPRLTARFADRVDEAEWAGFLARLQEHFPRLFQNLHRLYGHHYDFFYHLEEIFSSAMQKWLERPAEMKALDATRAVDPHWYQSHRMVGAMCYVDRFADNLEGLRKRIPYLTELGITYLHLMPLFKSPEGDNDGGYAVSSYREVDPALGTMEQLGELAAELRHHGISLAVDFVFNHTSDEHEWARKALAGDPEYQAYYRMYPDRDEPDVFEKTIKAVFPDEHPGCFTYRNRIRKWVWTTFHNYQWDLNYENPVVFNRMAEEMLFLANQGVEVLRLDAVAFLWKRRGTNCENQPEAHLLIQAFNALTRIVAPALVFKSEAIVHPDEVAKYISEEECQLSYNPQLMALLWSALATRDVGLLRHAMEKRFAVPPGCAWVNYIRCHDDIGWVFSDEDAVELRVDARAHRRFLSDFYTGRFTGSFARGLPFQEDPTTGDIRVSGSTASLTGLEKALEEHDTEEQALAIRRILLLHGIICTIGGIPLLYLGDELGILNDYGYEQDPEMIGDSRWVHRPAFDAERAELREDQSSIPGMIYHGLLKLIQVRQQNLAFTRADTEIVDTGNEHVFGYFRQHADQSVLVLANFTEREQSLAANRLRLLGLRKTLTDVIAGRTLIATQTLTLEPYQFMVLPGGR
;
A
#
# COMPACT_ATOMS: atom_id res chain seq x y z
N MET A 1 24.17 34.33 2.61
CA MET A 1 22.78 34.02 2.96
C MET A 1 22.73 32.55 3.35
N SER A 2 22.01 32.19 4.39
CA SER A 2 21.76 30.76 4.65
C SER A 2 20.94 30.17 3.51
N GLU A 3 21.15 28.91 3.19
CA GLU A 3 20.47 28.19 2.09
C GLU A 3 18.93 28.33 2.11
N PRO A 4 18.23 28.21 3.25
CA PRO A 4 16.79 28.41 3.34
C PRO A 4 16.33 29.84 2.93
N ASN A 5 17.12 30.86 3.23
CA ASN A 5 16.78 32.25 2.87
C ASN A 5 16.91 32.47 1.35
N TRP A 6 17.88 31.82 0.70
CA TRP A 6 18.06 31.90 -0.74
C TRP A 6 16.85 31.29 -1.48
N TYR A 7 16.42 30.07 -1.11
CA TYR A 7 15.25 29.42 -1.75
C TYR A 7 13.96 30.23 -1.56
N SER A 8 13.73 30.81 -0.38
CA SER A 8 12.57 31.66 -0.12
C SER A 8 12.56 32.90 -1.03
N GLN A 9 13.71 33.54 -1.23
CA GLN A 9 13.81 34.71 -2.12
C GLN A 9 13.66 34.34 -3.60
N GLN A 10 14.31 33.26 -4.04
CA GLN A 10 14.26 32.84 -5.45
C GLN A 10 12.88 32.32 -5.83
N SER A 11 12.20 31.56 -4.97
CA SER A 11 10.83 31.12 -5.24
C SER A 11 9.87 32.31 -5.40
N LYS A 12 9.95 33.32 -4.53
CA LYS A 12 9.13 34.53 -4.64
C LYS A 12 9.43 35.29 -5.94
N ALA A 13 10.70 35.47 -6.28
CA ALA A 13 11.10 36.18 -7.50
C ALA A 13 10.64 35.41 -8.76
N THR A 14 10.76 34.08 -8.74
CA THR A 14 10.33 33.22 -9.85
C THR A 14 8.82 33.22 -10.00
N LEU A 15 8.06 33.06 -8.91
CA LEU A 15 6.60 33.16 -8.94
C LEU A 15 6.12 34.52 -9.43
N GLY A 16 6.77 35.60 -8.98
CA GLY A 16 6.45 36.97 -9.43
C GLY A 16 6.64 37.18 -10.93
N ARG A 17 7.55 36.45 -11.59
CA ARG A 17 7.75 36.46 -13.05
C ARG A 17 6.78 35.55 -13.80
N LEU A 18 6.48 34.37 -13.20
CA LEU A 18 5.63 33.34 -13.80
C LEU A 18 4.14 33.75 -13.74
N LEU A 19 3.70 34.30 -12.61
CA LEU A 19 2.30 34.55 -12.32
C LEU A 19 1.62 35.49 -13.34
N PRO A 20 2.23 36.62 -13.80
CA PRO A 20 1.59 37.47 -14.83
C PRO A 20 1.33 36.73 -16.15
N ARG A 21 2.22 35.82 -16.54
CA ARG A 21 2.06 35.00 -17.76
C ARG A 21 0.93 34.00 -17.62
N LEU A 22 0.88 33.30 -16.46
CA LEU A 22 -0.20 32.36 -16.15
C LEU A 22 -1.55 33.09 -16.08
N THR A 23 -1.60 34.22 -15.40
CA THR A 23 -2.84 35.06 -15.32
C THR A 23 -3.32 35.47 -16.70
N ALA A 24 -2.46 36.00 -17.54
CA ALA A 24 -2.81 36.42 -18.90
C ALA A 24 -3.31 35.26 -19.79
N ARG A 25 -2.87 34.01 -19.54
CA ARG A 25 -3.24 32.85 -20.35
C ARG A 25 -4.49 32.13 -19.85
N PHE A 26 -4.78 32.19 -18.55
CA PHE A 26 -5.73 31.29 -17.93
C PHE A 26 -6.84 31.93 -17.09
N ALA A 27 -6.63 33.15 -16.55
CA ALA A 27 -7.56 33.78 -15.59
C ALA A 27 -8.96 34.01 -16.17
N ASP A 28 -9.06 34.40 -17.44
CA ASP A 28 -10.35 34.69 -18.11
C ASP A 28 -11.20 33.42 -18.38
N ARG A 29 -10.67 32.25 -18.08
CA ARG A 29 -11.31 30.95 -18.32
C ARG A 29 -12.10 30.40 -17.13
N VAL A 30 -12.03 31.04 -15.98
CA VAL A 30 -12.68 30.67 -14.73
C VAL A 30 -13.24 31.89 -14.01
N ASP A 31 -14.15 31.72 -13.05
CA ASP A 31 -14.61 32.83 -12.22
C ASP A 31 -13.54 33.31 -11.23
N GLU A 32 -13.75 34.53 -10.73
CA GLU A 32 -12.79 35.23 -9.86
C GLU A 32 -12.54 34.50 -8.55
N ALA A 33 -13.55 33.86 -7.96
CA ALA A 33 -13.42 33.11 -6.69
C ALA A 33 -12.63 31.81 -6.89
N GLU A 34 -12.88 31.10 -7.96
CA GLU A 34 -12.15 29.90 -8.34
C GLU A 34 -10.67 30.20 -8.61
N TRP A 35 -10.41 31.30 -9.36
CA TRP A 35 -9.06 31.80 -9.61
C TRP A 35 -8.32 32.16 -8.31
N ALA A 36 -8.98 32.91 -7.42
CA ALA A 36 -8.41 33.28 -6.13
C ALA A 36 -8.05 32.07 -5.27
N GLY A 37 -8.93 31.07 -5.24
CA GLY A 37 -8.68 29.79 -4.54
C GLY A 37 -7.47 29.03 -5.10
N PHE A 38 -7.34 28.98 -6.43
CA PHE A 38 -6.16 28.39 -7.07
C PHE A 38 -4.88 29.16 -6.72
N LEU A 39 -4.90 30.49 -6.78
CA LEU A 39 -3.76 31.33 -6.44
C LEU A 39 -3.30 31.15 -5.00
N ALA A 40 -4.24 31.02 -4.06
CA ALA A 40 -3.91 30.78 -2.65
C ALA A 40 -3.10 29.46 -2.50
N ARG A 41 -3.56 28.36 -3.09
CA ARG A 41 -2.83 27.07 -3.08
C ARG A 41 -1.48 27.17 -3.80
N LEU A 42 -1.44 27.88 -4.93
CA LEU A 42 -0.18 28.12 -5.65
C LEU A 42 0.83 28.86 -4.78
N GLN A 43 0.42 29.93 -4.11
CA GLN A 43 1.29 30.72 -3.23
C GLN A 43 1.79 29.90 -2.03
N GLU A 44 0.96 29.04 -1.49
CA GLU A 44 1.28 28.18 -0.35
C GLU A 44 2.31 27.08 -0.72
N HIS A 45 2.07 26.37 -1.82
CA HIS A 45 2.84 25.17 -2.15
C HIS A 45 3.98 25.39 -3.15
N PHE A 46 3.99 26.49 -3.89
CA PHE A 46 5.04 26.81 -4.86
C PHE A 46 6.44 26.86 -4.25
N PRO A 47 6.68 27.45 -3.08
CA PRO A 47 8.04 27.51 -2.52
C PRO A 47 8.67 26.13 -2.35
N ARG A 48 7.90 25.16 -1.86
CA ARG A 48 8.34 23.77 -1.69
C ARG A 48 8.55 23.09 -3.04
N LEU A 49 7.61 23.22 -3.97
CA LEU A 49 7.75 22.69 -5.33
C LEU A 49 9.00 23.23 -6.01
N PHE A 50 9.21 24.55 -5.98
CA PHE A 50 10.39 25.19 -6.55
C PHE A 50 11.69 24.69 -5.93
N GLN A 51 11.75 24.58 -4.61
CA GLN A 51 12.94 24.08 -3.89
C GLN A 51 13.30 22.65 -4.32
N ASN A 52 12.33 21.75 -4.34
CA ASN A 52 12.56 20.35 -4.71
C ASN A 52 12.99 20.23 -6.19
N LEU A 53 12.27 20.87 -7.10
CA LEU A 53 12.65 20.88 -8.52
C LEU A 53 14.00 21.54 -8.78
N HIS A 54 14.33 22.62 -8.06
CA HIS A 54 15.64 23.26 -8.20
C HIS A 54 16.78 22.37 -7.67
N ARG A 55 16.57 21.63 -6.58
CA ARG A 55 17.56 20.67 -6.08
C ARG A 55 17.80 19.53 -7.08
N LEU A 56 16.76 19.08 -7.76
CA LEU A 56 16.86 18.02 -8.79
C LEU A 56 17.44 18.55 -10.10
N TYR A 57 16.94 19.68 -10.60
CA TYR A 57 17.14 20.13 -11.98
C TYR A 57 17.77 21.52 -12.12
N GLY A 58 18.08 22.22 -11.03
CA GLY A 58 18.59 23.59 -11.06
C GLY A 58 19.95 23.75 -11.77
N HIS A 59 20.64 22.63 -12.02
CA HIS A 59 21.88 22.59 -12.80
C HIS A 59 21.65 22.58 -14.33
N HIS A 60 20.41 22.31 -14.80
CA HIS A 60 20.07 22.40 -16.21
C HIS A 60 19.94 23.87 -16.64
N TYR A 61 20.53 24.23 -17.77
CA TYR A 61 20.51 25.61 -18.30
C TYR A 61 19.09 26.10 -18.63
N ASP A 62 18.19 25.18 -18.98
CA ASP A 62 16.80 25.40 -19.37
C ASP A 62 15.80 25.12 -18.24
N PHE A 63 16.25 25.03 -16.99
CA PHE A 63 15.42 24.74 -15.81
C PHE A 63 14.14 25.59 -15.76
N PHE A 64 14.23 26.90 -16.01
CA PHE A 64 13.06 27.78 -15.94
C PHE A 64 12.07 27.54 -17.08
N TYR A 65 12.53 27.09 -18.25
CA TYR A 65 11.67 26.63 -19.33
C TYR A 65 10.86 25.40 -18.89
N HIS A 66 11.50 24.39 -18.36
CA HIS A 66 10.82 23.19 -17.84
C HIS A 66 9.85 23.52 -16.70
N LEU A 67 10.22 24.43 -15.82
CA LEU A 67 9.31 24.91 -14.75
C LEU A 67 8.06 25.59 -15.33
N GLU A 68 8.18 26.42 -16.34
CA GLU A 68 7.03 27.07 -17.01
C GLU A 68 6.13 26.05 -17.71
N GLU A 69 6.71 25.03 -18.35
CA GLU A 69 5.98 23.92 -18.98
C GLU A 69 5.20 23.09 -17.95
N ILE A 70 5.83 22.73 -16.83
CA ILE A 70 5.17 22.00 -15.72
C ILE A 70 3.91 22.78 -15.26
N PHE A 71 4.03 24.10 -15.07
CA PHE A 71 2.89 24.91 -14.64
C PHE A 71 1.84 25.09 -15.73
N SER A 72 2.24 25.19 -16.99
CA SER A 72 1.30 25.27 -18.12
C SER A 72 0.46 23.99 -18.21
N SER A 73 1.08 22.82 -18.12
CA SER A 73 0.39 21.54 -18.10
C SER A 73 -0.51 21.38 -16.87
N ALA A 74 0.01 21.72 -15.69
CA ALA A 74 -0.74 21.64 -14.42
C ALA A 74 -1.98 22.53 -14.43
N MET A 75 -1.87 23.76 -14.93
CA MET A 75 -3.00 24.66 -15.06
C MET A 75 -4.05 24.16 -16.05
N GLN A 76 -3.60 23.59 -17.17
CA GLN A 76 -4.53 22.99 -18.12
C GLN A 76 -5.32 21.84 -17.45
N LYS A 77 -4.64 20.98 -16.67
CA LYS A 77 -5.29 19.90 -15.93
C LYS A 77 -6.24 20.40 -14.84
N TRP A 78 -5.90 21.50 -14.17
CA TRP A 78 -6.80 22.13 -13.21
C TRP A 78 -8.07 22.71 -13.88
N LEU A 79 -7.94 23.30 -15.06
CA LEU A 79 -9.10 23.77 -15.84
C LEU A 79 -10.00 22.62 -16.30
N GLU A 80 -9.38 21.50 -16.71
CA GLU A 80 -10.07 20.27 -17.14
C GLU A 80 -10.68 19.50 -15.95
N ARG A 81 -10.34 19.85 -14.70
CA ARG A 81 -10.81 19.13 -13.52
C ARG A 81 -12.32 19.23 -13.38
N PRO A 82 -13.06 18.09 -13.28
CA PRO A 82 -14.51 18.08 -13.17
C PRO A 82 -15.02 18.91 -11.98
N ALA A 83 -16.19 19.53 -12.11
CA ALA A 83 -16.78 20.35 -11.06
C ALA A 83 -17.00 19.59 -9.75
N GLU A 84 -17.43 18.31 -9.82
CA GLU A 84 -17.57 17.45 -8.65
C GLU A 84 -16.25 17.18 -7.95
N MET A 85 -15.14 17.06 -8.71
CA MET A 85 -13.81 16.87 -8.13
C MET A 85 -13.28 18.14 -7.49
N LYS A 86 -13.59 19.34 -8.05
CA LYS A 86 -13.32 20.61 -7.40
C LYS A 86 -14.13 20.79 -6.11
N ALA A 87 -15.37 20.31 -6.08
CA ALA A 87 -16.18 20.29 -4.86
C ALA A 87 -15.60 19.34 -3.80
N LEU A 88 -15.10 18.18 -4.22
CA LEU A 88 -14.39 17.26 -3.34
C LEU A 88 -13.11 17.90 -2.79
N ASP A 89 -12.34 18.61 -3.62
CA ASP A 89 -11.15 19.37 -3.19
C ASP A 89 -11.48 20.36 -2.08
N ALA A 90 -12.58 21.09 -2.22
CA ALA A 90 -13.05 22.03 -1.20
C ALA A 90 -13.47 21.32 0.09
N THR A 91 -14.16 20.19 0.00
CA THR A 91 -14.57 19.38 1.15
C THR A 91 -13.36 18.83 1.91
N ARG A 92 -12.38 18.30 1.18
CA ARG A 92 -11.15 17.72 1.76
C ARG A 92 -10.21 18.80 2.33
N ALA A 93 -10.28 20.04 1.83
CA ALA A 93 -9.56 21.16 2.43
C ALA A 93 -10.05 21.50 3.85
N VAL A 94 -11.32 21.22 4.18
CA VAL A 94 -11.87 21.39 5.53
C VAL A 94 -11.48 20.25 6.46
N ASP A 95 -11.39 19.02 5.95
CA ASP A 95 -10.90 17.84 6.67
C ASP A 95 -9.77 17.16 5.89
N PRO A 96 -8.54 17.68 5.96
CA PRO A 96 -7.42 17.17 5.16
C PRO A 96 -6.98 15.76 5.57
N HIS A 97 -7.38 15.30 6.77
CA HIS A 97 -7.01 13.99 7.31
C HIS A 97 -8.20 13.01 7.34
N TRP A 98 -9.16 13.16 6.44
CA TRP A 98 -10.38 12.34 6.33
C TRP A 98 -10.09 10.83 6.35
N TYR A 99 -8.96 10.40 5.79
CA TYR A 99 -8.52 8.99 5.76
C TYR A 99 -8.10 8.43 7.11
N GLN A 100 -7.93 9.27 8.15
CA GLN A 100 -7.66 8.82 9.52
C GLN A 100 -8.94 8.55 10.33
N SER A 101 -10.11 8.57 9.70
CA SER A 101 -11.39 8.29 10.35
C SER A 101 -11.48 6.81 10.80
N HIS A 102 -12.12 6.56 11.94
CA HIS A 102 -12.50 5.22 12.38
C HIS A 102 -13.41 4.50 11.38
N ARG A 103 -14.08 5.24 10.50
CA ARG A 103 -14.94 4.68 9.46
C ARG A 103 -14.17 4.15 8.24
N MET A 104 -12.90 4.50 8.10
CA MET A 104 -12.09 4.02 6.98
C MET A 104 -11.79 2.54 7.11
N VAL A 105 -12.26 1.78 6.15
CA VAL A 105 -11.99 0.35 5.97
C VAL A 105 -11.75 0.10 4.49
N GLY A 106 -10.58 -0.44 4.17
CA GLY A 106 -10.15 -0.70 2.82
C GLY A 106 -10.37 -2.13 2.36
N ALA A 107 -10.62 -2.28 1.08
CA ALA A 107 -10.52 -3.54 0.37
C ALA A 107 -9.66 -3.38 -0.88
N MET A 108 -9.08 -4.47 -1.36
CA MET A 108 -8.30 -4.52 -2.59
C MET A 108 -8.63 -5.75 -3.41
N CYS A 109 -8.59 -5.63 -4.74
CA CYS A 109 -8.82 -6.73 -5.66
C CYS A 109 -8.28 -6.45 -7.06
N TYR A 110 -8.07 -7.49 -7.83
CA TYR A 110 -8.06 -7.42 -9.29
C TYR A 110 -9.50 -7.35 -9.79
N VAL A 111 -9.76 -6.49 -10.77
CA VAL A 111 -11.11 -6.26 -11.30
C VAL A 111 -11.66 -7.52 -11.97
N ASP A 112 -10.86 -8.17 -12.82
CA ASP A 112 -11.20 -9.41 -13.52
C ASP A 112 -11.48 -10.56 -12.54
N ARG A 113 -10.70 -10.67 -11.47
CA ARG A 113 -10.86 -11.73 -10.47
C ARG A 113 -12.08 -11.55 -9.59
N PHE A 114 -12.43 -10.31 -9.25
CA PHE A 114 -13.55 -10.03 -8.35
C PHE A 114 -14.89 -9.88 -9.07
N ALA A 115 -14.89 -9.33 -10.30
CA ALA A 115 -16.12 -8.89 -10.95
C ALA A 115 -16.09 -8.93 -12.49
N ASP A 116 -15.17 -9.66 -13.09
CA ASP A 116 -14.91 -9.80 -14.52
C ASP A 116 -14.45 -8.49 -15.20
N ASN A 117 -15.10 -7.36 -14.91
CA ASN A 117 -14.83 -6.06 -15.52
C ASN A 117 -15.41 -4.91 -14.68
N LEU A 118 -15.19 -3.65 -15.12
CA LEU A 118 -15.63 -2.45 -14.39
C LEU A 118 -17.15 -2.39 -14.23
N GLU A 119 -17.93 -2.85 -15.22
CA GLU A 119 -19.39 -2.90 -15.10
C GLU A 119 -19.86 -3.98 -14.13
N GLY A 120 -19.17 -5.11 -14.08
CA GLY A 120 -19.38 -6.13 -13.05
C GLY A 120 -19.07 -5.59 -11.65
N LEU A 121 -18.00 -4.80 -11.53
CA LEU A 121 -17.62 -4.19 -10.26
C LEU A 121 -18.69 -3.17 -9.76
N ARG A 122 -19.29 -2.39 -10.66
CA ARG A 122 -20.43 -1.53 -10.31
C ARG A 122 -21.58 -2.32 -9.66
N LYS A 123 -21.88 -3.51 -10.18
CA LYS A 123 -22.89 -4.40 -9.62
C LYS A 123 -22.52 -4.99 -8.25
N ARG A 124 -21.22 -4.97 -7.89
CA ARG A 124 -20.71 -5.43 -6.60
C ARG A 124 -20.66 -4.30 -5.53
N ILE A 125 -20.97 -3.06 -5.87
CA ILE A 125 -20.99 -1.95 -4.89
C ILE A 125 -21.88 -2.24 -3.66
N PRO A 126 -23.10 -2.81 -3.82
CA PRO A 126 -23.90 -3.21 -2.66
C PRO A 126 -23.21 -4.20 -1.72
N TYR A 127 -22.46 -5.17 -2.25
CA TYR A 127 -21.67 -6.12 -1.46
C TYR A 127 -20.57 -5.41 -0.68
N LEU A 128 -19.83 -4.49 -1.30
CA LEU A 128 -18.80 -3.70 -0.65
C LEU A 128 -19.38 -2.81 0.47
N THR A 129 -20.54 -2.21 0.22
CA THR A 129 -21.25 -1.36 1.20
C THR A 129 -21.75 -2.20 2.37
N GLU A 130 -22.31 -3.39 2.13
CA GLU A 130 -22.75 -4.34 3.16
C GLU A 130 -21.58 -4.73 4.08
N LEU A 131 -20.40 -5.01 3.49
CA LEU A 131 -19.18 -5.33 4.24
C LEU A 131 -18.63 -4.10 5.01
N GLY A 132 -19.10 -2.89 4.70
CA GLY A 132 -18.67 -1.66 5.35
C GLY A 132 -17.40 -1.07 4.76
N ILE A 133 -17.08 -1.38 3.51
CA ILE A 133 -15.90 -0.84 2.79
C ILE A 133 -16.13 0.63 2.43
N THR A 134 -15.12 1.47 2.67
CA THR A 134 -15.11 2.90 2.39
C THR A 134 -13.89 3.35 1.57
N TYR A 135 -13.01 2.41 1.25
CA TYR A 135 -11.81 2.60 0.44
C TYR A 135 -11.63 1.36 -0.43
N LEU A 136 -11.64 1.50 -1.75
CA LEU A 136 -11.43 0.40 -2.67
C LEU A 136 -10.16 0.64 -3.48
N HIS A 137 -9.21 -0.28 -3.35
CA HIS A 137 -7.97 -0.27 -4.13
C HIS A 137 -8.07 -1.32 -5.24
N LEU A 138 -8.12 -0.85 -6.47
CA LEU A 138 -8.06 -1.69 -7.66
C LEU A 138 -6.60 -1.92 -8.05
N MET A 139 -6.22 -3.20 -8.16
CA MET A 139 -4.94 -3.62 -8.70
C MET A 139 -4.78 -3.12 -10.13
N PRO A 140 -3.58 -3.17 -10.74
CA PRO A 140 -3.34 -2.56 -12.05
C PRO A 140 -4.44 -2.89 -13.05
N LEU A 141 -5.03 -1.84 -13.61
CA LEU A 141 -6.17 -1.94 -14.53
C LEU A 141 -5.92 -1.19 -15.85
N PHE A 142 -4.76 -0.56 -15.97
CA PHE A 142 -4.41 0.16 -17.19
C PHE A 142 -3.85 -0.78 -18.24
N LYS A 143 -3.92 -0.35 -19.50
CA LYS A 143 -3.46 -1.14 -20.62
C LYS A 143 -2.02 -1.60 -20.44
N SER A 144 -1.81 -2.89 -20.57
CA SER A 144 -0.53 -3.59 -20.51
C SER A 144 -0.35 -4.48 -21.74
N PRO A 145 0.83 -5.04 -22.02
CA PRO A 145 1.02 -6.03 -23.08
C PRO A 145 0.14 -7.27 -22.91
N GLU A 146 -0.23 -7.89 -24.01
CA GLU A 146 -0.75 -9.27 -23.99
C GLU A 146 0.40 -10.24 -23.58
N GLY A 147 0.11 -11.24 -22.75
CA GLY A 147 1.08 -12.18 -22.22
C GLY A 147 1.84 -11.61 -20.99
N ASP A 148 3.16 -11.69 -21.01
CA ASP A 148 4.00 -11.27 -19.87
C ASP A 148 3.86 -9.78 -19.56
N ASN A 149 3.22 -9.44 -18.45
CA ASN A 149 2.96 -8.06 -18.05
C ASN A 149 3.08 -7.82 -16.52
N ASP A 150 3.54 -8.82 -15.78
CA ASP A 150 3.71 -8.75 -14.31
C ASP A 150 2.40 -8.37 -13.60
N GLY A 151 1.28 -9.01 -13.96
CA GLY A 151 -0.03 -8.71 -13.36
C GLY A 151 -0.52 -7.28 -13.60
N GLY A 152 -0.17 -6.70 -14.76
CA GLY A 152 -0.55 -5.35 -15.17
C GLY A 152 0.45 -4.25 -14.78
N TYR A 153 1.55 -4.58 -14.09
CA TYR A 153 2.58 -3.59 -13.71
C TYR A 153 3.48 -3.15 -14.87
N ALA A 154 3.40 -3.75 -16.05
CA ALA A 154 4.04 -3.26 -17.28
C ALA A 154 3.08 -2.34 -18.05
N VAL A 155 2.91 -1.10 -17.61
CA VAL A 155 1.92 -0.17 -18.18
C VAL A 155 2.31 0.29 -19.58
N SER A 156 1.43 0.03 -20.56
CA SER A 156 1.57 0.51 -21.95
C SER A 156 0.87 1.85 -22.21
N SER A 157 -0.17 2.19 -21.40
CA SER A 157 -0.86 3.47 -21.45
C SER A 157 -1.53 3.76 -20.12
N TYR A 158 -1.31 4.94 -19.54
CA TYR A 158 -2.03 5.42 -18.34
C TYR A 158 -3.40 6.01 -18.67
N ARG A 159 -3.70 6.21 -19.97
CA ARG A 159 -4.94 6.86 -20.46
C ARG A 159 -5.94 5.88 -21.05
N GLU A 160 -5.59 4.62 -21.04
CA GLU A 160 -6.45 3.52 -21.49
C GLU A 160 -6.56 2.49 -20.37
N VAL A 161 -7.77 2.07 -20.06
CA VAL A 161 -8.02 0.87 -19.25
C VAL A 161 -7.74 -0.34 -20.14
N ASP A 162 -7.36 -1.47 -19.56
CA ASP A 162 -7.25 -2.72 -20.28
C ASP A 162 -8.58 -3.03 -21.00
N PRO A 163 -8.58 -3.29 -22.32
CA PRO A 163 -9.80 -3.52 -23.06
C PRO A 163 -10.68 -4.67 -22.54
N ALA A 164 -10.09 -5.65 -21.86
CA ALA A 164 -10.84 -6.73 -21.22
C ALA A 164 -11.62 -6.26 -19.99
N LEU A 165 -11.11 -5.21 -19.31
CA LEU A 165 -11.72 -4.67 -18.08
C LEU A 165 -12.73 -3.56 -18.35
N GLY A 166 -12.57 -2.82 -19.47
CA GLY A 166 -13.49 -1.74 -19.82
C GLY A 166 -12.82 -0.52 -20.45
N THR A 167 -13.39 0.66 -20.22
CA THR A 167 -12.92 1.93 -20.78
C THR A 167 -12.59 2.94 -19.69
N MET A 168 -11.85 4.00 -20.06
CA MET A 168 -11.57 5.11 -19.15
C MET A 168 -12.84 5.86 -18.72
N GLU A 169 -13.85 5.94 -19.61
CA GLU A 169 -15.15 6.52 -19.29
C GLU A 169 -15.87 5.70 -18.21
N GLN A 170 -15.87 4.37 -18.34
CA GLN A 170 -16.45 3.46 -17.34
C GLN A 170 -15.70 3.54 -16.00
N LEU A 171 -14.38 3.76 -16.01
CA LEU A 171 -13.63 4.01 -14.78
C LEU A 171 -14.07 5.31 -14.09
N GLY A 172 -14.27 6.38 -14.85
CA GLY A 172 -14.79 7.66 -14.34
C GLY A 172 -16.20 7.52 -13.75
N GLU A 173 -17.09 6.79 -14.43
CA GLU A 173 -18.45 6.48 -13.93
C GLU A 173 -18.40 5.64 -12.64
N LEU A 174 -17.56 4.61 -12.60
CA LEU A 174 -17.36 3.79 -11.41
C LEU A 174 -16.84 4.65 -10.24
N ALA A 175 -15.86 5.53 -10.48
CA ALA A 175 -15.31 6.41 -9.45
C ALA A 175 -16.39 7.33 -8.85
N ALA A 176 -17.27 7.90 -9.72
CA ALA A 176 -18.38 8.73 -9.29
C ALA A 176 -19.40 7.95 -8.45
N GLU A 177 -19.74 6.73 -8.88
CA GLU A 177 -20.71 5.87 -8.18
C GLU A 177 -20.16 5.38 -6.83
N LEU A 178 -18.90 4.93 -6.78
CA LEU A 178 -18.22 4.58 -5.53
C LEU A 178 -18.25 5.75 -4.53
N ARG A 179 -17.91 6.95 -4.99
CA ARG A 179 -17.93 8.16 -4.15
C ARG A 179 -19.35 8.48 -3.65
N HIS A 180 -20.39 8.27 -4.48
CA HIS A 180 -21.78 8.43 -4.05
C HIS A 180 -22.14 7.47 -2.90
N HIS A 181 -21.54 6.29 -2.87
CA HIS A 181 -21.68 5.30 -1.79
C HIS A 181 -20.67 5.50 -0.64
N GLY A 182 -19.89 6.59 -0.65
CA GLY A 182 -18.90 6.88 0.38
C GLY A 182 -17.62 6.03 0.31
N ILE A 183 -17.34 5.45 -0.85
CA ILE A 183 -16.16 4.62 -1.11
C ILE A 183 -15.16 5.43 -1.95
N SER A 184 -13.97 5.68 -1.42
CA SER A 184 -12.88 6.35 -2.13
C SER A 184 -12.13 5.37 -3.02
N LEU A 185 -11.90 5.74 -4.28
CA LEU A 185 -11.17 4.92 -5.23
C LEU A 185 -9.67 5.13 -5.12
N ALA A 186 -8.92 4.04 -4.97
CA ALA A 186 -7.47 4.00 -5.10
C ALA A 186 -7.07 3.14 -6.31
N VAL A 187 -6.02 3.56 -7.02
CA VAL A 187 -5.43 2.78 -8.13
C VAL A 187 -3.91 2.79 -8.03
N ASP A 188 -3.28 1.80 -8.65
CA ASP A 188 -1.83 1.76 -8.80
C ASP A 188 -1.35 2.83 -9.79
N PHE A 189 -0.25 3.48 -9.44
CA PHE A 189 0.47 4.39 -10.31
C PHE A 189 1.92 3.92 -10.42
N VAL A 190 2.16 3.12 -11.44
CA VAL A 190 3.51 2.63 -11.77
C VAL A 190 4.26 3.79 -12.40
N PHE A 191 5.31 4.30 -11.76
CA PHE A 191 6.03 5.47 -12.24
C PHE A 191 7.57 5.34 -12.18
N ASN A 192 8.08 4.19 -11.70
CA ASN A 192 9.49 3.86 -11.85
C ASN A 192 9.83 3.44 -13.28
N HIS A 193 8.90 2.79 -13.98
CA HIS A 193 9.11 2.21 -15.31
C HIS A 193 7.83 2.25 -16.14
N THR A 194 7.96 1.99 -17.42
CA THR A 194 6.84 1.66 -18.33
C THR A 194 7.11 0.34 -19.02
N SER A 195 6.08 -0.22 -19.66
CA SER A 195 6.26 -1.31 -20.60
C SER A 195 7.12 -0.87 -21.81
N ASP A 196 7.83 -1.80 -22.41
CA ASP A 196 8.52 -1.58 -23.71
C ASP A 196 7.52 -1.43 -24.88
N GLU A 197 6.23 -1.67 -24.65
CA GLU A 197 5.13 -1.35 -25.56
C GLU A 197 4.52 0.04 -25.33
N HIS A 198 4.92 0.78 -24.31
CA HIS A 198 4.48 2.15 -24.11
C HIS A 198 4.84 3.03 -25.33
N GLU A 199 4.00 4.01 -25.66
CA GLU A 199 4.25 4.90 -26.81
C GLU A 199 5.67 5.50 -26.79
N TRP A 200 6.16 5.90 -25.62
CA TRP A 200 7.51 6.45 -25.47
C TRP A 200 8.58 5.41 -25.78
N ALA A 201 8.42 4.18 -25.31
CA ALA A 201 9.36 3.09 -25.56
C ALA A 201 9.36 2.70 -27.05
N ARG A 202 8.19 2.65 -27.70
CA ARG A 202 8.08 2.39 -29.15
C ARG A 202 8.79 3.47 -29.97
N LYS A 203 8.66 4.75 -29.62
CA LYS A 203 9.38 5.86 -30.28
C LYS A 203 10.89 5.78 -30.03
N ALA A 204 11.31 5.46 -28.80
CA ALA A 204 12.70 5.21 -28.47
C ALA A 204 13.29 4.05 -29.29
N LEU A 205 12.57 2.95 -29.47
CA LEU A 205 12.92 1.82 -30.33
C LEU A 205 12.95 2.18 -31.82
N ALA A 206 12.17 3.16 -32.25
CA ALA A 206 12.23 3.71 -33.60
C ALA A 206 13.47 4.59 -33.85
N GLY A 207 14.24 4.88 -32.80
CA GLY A 207 15.48 5.66 -32.88
C GLY A 207 15.32 7.14 -32.54
N ASP A 208 14.17 7.58 -32.04
CA ASP A 208 13.95 8.97 -31.65
C ASP A 208 14.80 9.30 -30.41
N PRO A 209 15.76 10.25 -30.52
CA PRO A 209 16.68 10.56 -29.44
C PRO A 209 16.00 11.25 -28.24
N GLU A 210 14.91 11.98 -28.46
CA GLU A 210 14.14 12.59 -27.38
C GLU A 210 13.54 11.51 -26.47
N TYR A 211 12.86 10.52 -27.05
CA TYR A 211 12.25 9.44 -26.29
C TYR A 211 13.28 8.43 -25.74
N GLN A 212 14.45 8.27 -26.38
CA GLN A 212 15.53 7.52 -25.79
C GLN A 212 16.04 8.15 -24.49
N ALA A 213 15.99 9.48 -24.38
CA ALA A 213 16.37 10.20 -23.17
C ALA A 213 15.35 10.06 -22.02
N TYR A 214 14.14 9.54 -22.29
CA TYR A 214 13.15 9.25 -21.25
C TYR A 214 13.51 8.01 -20.42
N TYR A 215 14.38 7.15 -20.93
CA TYR A 215 14.79 5.89 -20.32
C TYR A 215 16.29 5.88 -20.00
N ARG A 216 16.69 5.04 -19.07
CA ARG A 216 18.10 4.79 -18.77
C ARG A 216 18.68 3.83 -19.82
N MET A 217 19.41 4.36 -20.79
CA MET A 217 19.98 3.60 -21.91
C MET A 217 21.49 3.83 -22.06
N TYR A 218 22.23 2.76 -22.33
CA TYR A 218 23.68 2.75 -22.43
C TYR A 218 24.14 2.11 -23.76
N PRO A 219 25.18 2.64 -24.44
CA PRO A 219 25.65 2.11 -25.72
C PRO A 219 26.37 0.76 -25.56
N ASP A 220 26.98 0.51 -24.40
CA ASP A 220 27.78 -0.65 -24.07
C ASP A 220 27.58 -1.08 -22.61
N ARG A 221 28.42 -2.00 -22.11
CA ARG A 221 28.37 -2.53 -20.74
C ARG A 221 29.22 -1.74 -19.73
N ASP A 222 29.96 -0.72 -20.14
CA ASP A 222 30.90 -0.04 -19.24
C ASP A 222 30.19 0.53 -18.00
N GLU A 223 29.11 1.30 -18.17
CA GLU A 223 28.32 1.83 -17.08
C GLU A 223 27.41 0.76 -16.40
N PRO A 224 26.66 -0.07 -17.16
CA PRO A 224 25.91 -1.19 -16.56
C PRO A 224 26.73 -2.07 -15.61
N ASP A 225 27.94 -2.48 -16.01
CA ASP A 225 28.83 -3.32 -15.19
C ASP A 225 29.33 -2.61 -13.92
N VAL A 226 29.36 -1.28 -13.90
CA VAL A 226 29.68 -0.51 -12.69
C VAL A 226 28.50 -0.51 -11.74
N PHE A 227 27.27 -0.34 -12.23
CA PHE A 227 26.07 -0.37 -11.40
C PHE A 227 25.82 -1.77 -10.83
N GLU A 228 25.95 -2.83 -11.62
CA GLU A 228 25.71 -4.22 -11.19
C GLU A 228 26.63 -4.70 -10.06
N LYS A 229 27.72 -3.97 -9.75
CA LYS A 229 28.54 -4.25 -8.56
C LYS A 229 27.86 -3.92 -7.24
N THR A 230 26.85 -3.05 -7.25
CA THR A 230 26.22 -2.52 -6.04
C THR A 230 24.70 -2.71 -5.99
N ILE A 231 24.06 -2.93 -7.15
CA ILE A 231 22.62 -3.22 -7.23
C ILE A 231 22.34 -4.72 -7.17
N LYS A 232 21.12 -5.09 -6.80
CA LYS A 232 20.65 -6.49 -6.76
C LYS A 232 19.48 -6.66 -7.73
N ALA A 233 19.41 -7.83 -8.37
CA ALA A 233 18.21 -8.22 -9.12
C ALA A 233 17.04 -8.43 -8.16
N VAL A 234 15.86 -7.93 -8.54
CA VAL A 234 14.62 -8.08 -7.75
C VAL A 234 14.00 -9.46 -7.99
N PHE A 235 14.05 -9.92 -9.23
CA PHE A 235 13.57 -11.24 -9.65
C PHE A 235 14.69 -12.07 -10.29
N PRO A 236 15.66 -12.57 -9.49
CA PRO A 236 16.87 -13.21 -10.02
C PRO A 236 16.61 -14.48 -10.82
N ASP A 237 15.51 -15.19 -10.54
CA ASP A 237 15.15 -16.43 -11.25
C ASP A 237 14.58 -16.15 -12.65
N GLU A 238 13.86 -15.05 -12.83
CA GLU A 238 13.18 -14.69 -14.07
C GLU A 238 13.99 -13.69 -14.89
N HIS A 239 14.63 -12.73 -14.22
CA HIS A 239 15.42 -11.67 -14.84
C HIS A 239 16.74 -11.44 -14.08
N PRO A 240 17.78 -12.26 -14.32
CA PRO A 240 19.07 -12.08 -13.69
C PRO A 240 19.75 -10.79 -14.20
N GLY A 241 20.14 -9.91 -13.27
CA GLY A 241 20.70 -8.59 -13.55
C GLY A 241 19.63 -7.49 -13.66
N CYS A 242 20.04 -6.30 -14.07
CA CYS A 242 19.16 -5.12 -14.16
C CYS A 242 19.27 -4.41 -15.52
N PHE A 243 19.79 -5.07 -16.56
CA PHE A 243 19.97 -4.46 -17.88
C PHE A 243 19.64 -5.45 -18.99
N THR A 244 18.85 -4.98 -19.97
CA THR A 244 18.42 -5.76 -21.12
C THR A 244 18.96 -5.14 -22.41
N TYR A 245 19.65 -5.94 -23.26
CA TYR A 245 20.14 -5.47 -24.56
C TYR A 245 19.03 -5.46 -25.61
N ARG A 246 18.82 -4.30 -26.25
CA ARG A 246 17.84 -4.13 -27.33
C ARG A 246 18.56 -4.03 -28.69
N ASN A 247 18.51 -5.15 -29.44
CA ASN A 247 19.20 -5.29 -30.73
C ASN A 247 18.85 -4.17 -31.75
N ARG A 248 17.58 -3.74 -31.78
CA ARG A 248 17.08 -2.74 -32.74
C ARG A 248 17.79 -1.39 -32.62
N ILE A 249 18.08 -0.95 -31.40
CA ILE A 249 18.74 0.33 -31.11
C ILE A 249 20.19 0.17 -30.68
N ARG A 250 20.68 -1.07 -30.54
CA ARG A 250 22.05 -1.43 -30.11
C ARG A 250 22.43 -0.77 -28.78
N LYS A 251 21.50 -0.80 -27.78
CA LYS A 251 21.72 -0.24 -26.47
C LYS A 251 21.28 -1.21 -25.38
N TRP A 252 21.90 -1.07 -24.21
CA TRP A 252 21.45 -1.66 -22.96
C TRP A 252 20.46 -0.72 -22.31
N VAL A 253 19.30 -1.25 -21.94
CA VAL A 253 18.23 -0.51 -21.24
C VAL A 253 18.22 -0.97 -19.80
N TRP A 254 18.07 -0.05 -18.86
CA TRP A 254 17.86 -0.39 -17.46
C TRP A 254 16.47 -1.00 -17.27
N THR A 255 16.43 -2.17 -16.63
CA THR A 255 15.25 -2.98 -16.40
C THR A 255 15.32 -3.57 -14.99
N THR A 256 14.88 -2.81 -13.98
CA THR A 256 15.01 -3.20 -12.57
C THR A 256 14.24 -4.48 -12.26
N PHE A 257 13.04 -4.66 -12.84
CA PHE A 257 12.14 -5.77 -12.56
C PHE A 257 12.22 -6.82 -13.67
N HIS A 258 11.44 -6.66 -14.73
CA HIS A 258 11.46 -7.58 -15.87
C HIS A 258 12.04 -6.93 -17.12
N ASN A 259 12.48 -7.75 -18.06
CA ASN A 259 13.13 -7.28 -19.30
C ASN A 259 12.23 -6.36 -20.14
N TYR A 260 10.92 -6.46 -20.03
CA TYR A 260 9.91 -5.64 -20.72
C TYR A 260 9.49 -4.38 -19.91
N GLN A 261 9.99 -4.18 -18.68
CA GLN A 261 9.74 -3.01 -17.84
C GLN A 261 10.97 -2.08 -17.86
N TRP A 262 10.86 -0.96 -18.59
CA TRP A 262 11.98 -0.04 -18.83
C TRP A 262 11.99 1.10 -17.82
N ASP A 263 13.07 1.24 -17.06
CA ASP A 263 13.20 2.26 -16.04
C ASP A 263 13.27 3.67 -16.62
N LEU A 264 12.43 4.55 -16.10
CA LEU A 264 12.36 5.96 -16.47
C LEU A 264 13.58 6.73 -15.97
N ASN A 265 14.02 7.71 -16.76
CA ASN A 265 15.14 8.56 -16.44
C ASN A 265 14.71 9.88 -15.82
N TYR A 266 14.51 9.89 -14.52
CA TYR A 266 14.13 11.11 -13.78
C TYR A 266 15.24 12.17 -13.65
N GLU A 267 16.46 11.95 -14.15
CA GLU A 267 17.42 13.04 -14.36
C GLU A 267 16.98 13.98 -15.48
N ASN A 268 16.09 13.52 -16.36
CA ASN A 268 15.47 14.32 -17.40
C ASN A 268 14.19 15.00 -16.87
N PRO A 269 14.14 16.35 -16.73
CA PRO A 269 12.98 17.05 -16.21
C PRO A 269 11.71 16.88 -17.05
N VAL A 270 11.84 16.52 -18.33
CA VAL A 270 10.69 16.22 -19.20
C VAL A 270 9.94 14.99 -18.69
N VAL A 271 10.64 13.97 -18.19
CA VAL A 271 10.02 12.77 -17.62
C VAL A 271 9.15 13.11 -16.40
N PHE A 272 9.66 13.97 -15.49
CA PHE A 272 8.87 14.48 -14.38
C PHE A 272 7.56 15.15 -14.87
N ASN A 273 7.67 16.03 -15.87
CA ASN A 273 6.51 16.74 -16.40
C ASN A 273 5.47 15.78 -17.00
N ARG A 274 5.91 14.81 -17.82
CA ARG A 274 5.02 13.83 -18.44
C ARG A 274 4.32 12.94 -17.41
N MET A 275 5.06 12.45 -16.42
CA MET A 275 4.46 11.65 -15.35
C MET A 275 3.52 12.46 -14.47
N ALA A 276 3.79 13.75 -14.24
CA ALA A 276 2.86 14.66 -13.57
C ALA A 276 1.55 14.82 -14.35
N GLU A 277 1.61 14.92 -15.68
CA GLU A 277 0.42 14.99 -16.55
C GLU A 277 -0.44 13.72 -16.43
N GLU A 278 0.16 12.52 -16.40
CA GLU A 278 -0.55 11.27 -16.22
C GLU A 278 -1.20 11.17 -14.83
N MET A 279 -0.46 11.54 -13.79
CA MET A 279 -0.96 11.58 -12.40
C MET A 279 -2.19 12.50 -12.27
N LEU A 280 -2.12 13.71 -12.82
CA LEU A 280 -3.23 14.68 -12.79
C LEU A 280 -4.39 14.27 -13.70
N PHE A 281 -4.12 13.55 -14.80
CA PHE A 281 -5.15 12.95 -15.63
C PHE A 281 -5.98 11.94 -14.83
N LEU A 282 -5.33 11.02 -14.12
CA LEU A 282 -6.03 10.03 -13.27
C LEU A 282 -6.82 10.69 -12.14
N ALA A 283 -6.26 11.73 -11.51
CA ALA A 283 -6.98 12.52 -10.51
C ALA A 283 -8.27 13.15 -11.08
N ASN A 284 -8.27 13.53 -12.36
CA ASN A 284 -9.44 14.07 -13.06
C ASN A 284 -10.45 12.98 -13.47
N GLN A 285 -10.05 11.72 -13.56
CA GLN A 285 -10.98 10.59 -13.72
C GLN A 285 -11.70 10.22 -12.41
N GLY A 286 -11.43 10.90 -11.31
CA GLY A 286 -12.09 10.65 -10.02
C GLY A 286 -11.31 9.76 -9.07
N VAL A 287 -10.06 9.43 -9.37
CA VAL A 287 -9.15 8.73 -8.46
C VAL A 287 -8.81 9.64 -7.27
N GLU A 288 -8.97 9.11 -6.06
CA GLU A 288 -8.76 9.84 -4.80
C GLU A 288 -7.45 9.47 -4.10
N VAL A 289 -6.93 8.26 -4.38
CA VAL A 289 -5.65 7.80 -3.84
C VAL A 289 -4.82 7.16 -4.96
N LEU A 290 -3.57 7.58 -5.10
CA LEU A 290 -2.59 6.89 -5.94
C LEU A 290 -1.65 6.05 -5.08
N ARG A 291 -1.62 4.75 -5.34
CA ARG A 291 -0.56 3.89 -4.79
C ARG A 291 0.65 4.04 -5.69
N LEU A 292 1.67 4.69 -5.15
CA LEU A 292 2.94 4.91 -5.84
C LEU A 292 3.77 3.63 -5.76
N ASP A 293 3.88 2.96 -6.90
CA ASP A 293 4.58 1.69 -7.03
C ASP A 293 6.10 1.88 -6.99
N ALA A 294 6.80 0.96 -6.31
CA ALA A 294 8.25 0.84 -6.34
C ALA A 294 9.02 2.14 -6.04
N VAL A 295 8.54 2.96 -5.09
CA VAL A 295 9.10 4.29 -4.77
C VAL A 295 10.60 4.28 -4.44
N ALA A 296 11.10 3.16 -3.94
CA ALA A 296 12.50 3.02 -3.55
C ALA A 296 13.47 3.11 -4.74
N PHE A 297 13.02 2.80 -5.96
CA PHE A 297 13.87 2.62 -7.15
C PHE A 297 13.91 3.83 -8.09
N LEU A 298 13.24 4.93 -7.79
CA LEU A 298 13.05 6.07 -8.70
C LEU A 298 14.34 6.77 -9.16
N TRP A 299 15.40 6.74 -8.35
CA TRP A 299 16.63 7.45 -8.65
C TRP A 299 17.85 6.54 -8.67
N LYS A 300 18.65 6.66 -9.74
CA LYS A 300 19.83 5.83 -9.95
C LYS A 300 21.09 6.64 -9.70
N ARG A 301 21.89 6.24 -8.70
CA ARG A 301 23.15 6.90 -8.35
C ARG A 301 24.30 5.90 -8.39
N ARG A 302 25.32 6.20 -9.20
CA ARG A 302 26.52 5.36 -9.30
C ARG A 302 27.20 5.17 -7.94
N GLY A 303 27.60 3.93 -7.65
CA GLY A 303 28.27 3.55 -6.40
C GLY A 303 27.35 3.37 -5.20
N THR A 304 26.04 3.38 -5.41
CA THR A 304 25.02 3.03 -4.41
C THR A 304 24.23 1.79 -4.87
N ASN A 305 23.37 1.26 -3.99
CA ASN A 305 22.42 0.21 -4.39
C ASN A 305 21.26 0.73 -5.24
N CYS A 306 21.18 2.03 -5.52
CA CYS A 306 20.10 2.70 -6.24
C CYS A 306 18.71 2.55 -5.60
N GLU A 307 18.65 2.31 -4.30
CA GLU A 307 17.42 2.28 -3.52
C GLU A 307 17.42 3.43 -2.51
N ASN A 308 16.24 3.97 -2.23
CA ASN A 308 16.00 5.01 -1.19
C ASN A 308 16.91 6.24 -1.32
N GLN A 309 17.24 6.64 -2.56
CA GLN A 309 18.10 7.79 -2.77
C GLN A 309 17.38 9.09 -2.37
N PRO A 310 18.10 10.09 -1.83
CA PRO A 310 17.50 11.38 -1.43
C PRO A 310 16.71 12.07 -2.55
N GLU A 311 17.09 11.88 -3.80
CA GLU A 311 16.41 12.45 -4.96
C GLU A 311 15.05 11.77 -5.21
N ALA A 312 14.88 10.50 -4.87
CA ALA A 312 13.58 9.83 -4.95
C ALA A 312 12.56 10.52 -4.03
N HIS A 313 12.97 10.86 -2.80
CA HIS A 313 12.14 11.64 -1.87
C HIS A 313 11.81 13.04 -2.42
N LEU A 314 12.81 13.75 -2.97
CA LEU A 314 12.58 15.07 -3.58
C LEU A 314 11.60 15.01 -4.75
N LEU A 315 11.64 13.96 -5.57
CA LEU A 315 10.70 13.72 -6.66
C LEU A 315 9.26 13.57 -6.13
N ILE A 316 9.05 12.68 -5.16
CA ILE A 316 7.72 12.42 -4.60
C ILE A 316 7.19 13.69 -3.91
N GLN A 317 8.03 14.41 -3.18
CA GLN A 317 7.66 15.69 -2.57
C GLN A 317 7.32 16.76 -3.61
N ALA A 318 7.98 16.76 -4.78
CA ALA A 318 7.64 17.67 -5.87
C ALA A 318 6.28 17.30 -6.50
N PHE A 319 6.02 16.02 -6.75
CA PHE A 319 4.70 15.55 -7.19
C PHE A 319 3.61 15.89 -6.18
N ASN A 320 3.86 15.65 -4.88
CA ASN A 320 2.92 16.02 -3.83
C ASN A 320 2.63 17.51 -3.83
N ALA A 321 3.64 18.38 -3.85
CA ALA A 321 3.45 19.83 -3.87
C ALA A 321 2.64 20.29 -5.09
N LEU A 322 2.87 19.68 -6.27
CA LEU A 322 2.12 19.98 -7.49
C LEU A 322 0.66 19.55 -7.37
N THR A 323 0.39 18.36 -6.82
CA THR A 323 -0.99 17.88 -6.62
C THR A 323 -1.74 18.71 -5.58
N ARG A 324 -1.08 19.21 -4.51
CA ARG A 324 -1.71 20.15 -3.56
C ARG A 324 -2.19 21.43 -4.24
N ILE A 325 -1.52 21.88 -5.31
CA ILE A 325 -1.94 23.06 -6.09
C ILE A 325 -3.15 22.73 -6.96
N VAL A 326 -3.13 21.61 -7.69
CA VAL A 326 -4.06 21.29 -8.79
C VAL A 326 -5.24 20.43 -8.34
N ALA A 327 -4.98 19.40 -7.56
CA ALA A 327 -5.94 18.36 -7.15
C ALA A 327 -5.73 18.01 -5.65
N PRO A 328 -5.99 18.95 -4.73
CA PRO A 328 -5.61 18.80 -3.31
C PRO A 328 -6.32 17.66 -2.57
N ALA A 329 -7.42 17.13 -3.10
CA ALA A 329 -8.08 15.94 -2.57
C ALA A 329 -7.30 14.63 -2.80
N LEU A 330 -6.37 14.61 -3.77
CA LEU A 330 -5.58 13.43 -4.09
C LEU A 330 -4.58 13.12 -2.96
N VAL A 331 -4.51 11.86 -2.56
CA VAL A 331 -3.62 11.35 -1.51
C VAL A 331 -2.64 10.34 -2.09
N PHE A 332 -1.41 10.33 -1.61
CA PHE A 332 -0.39 9.36 -2.01
C PHE A 332 -0.25 8.25 -0.97
N LYS A 333 -0.17 7.02 -1.45
CA LYS A 333 0.16 5.83 -0.69
C LYS A 333 1.43 5.21 -1.24
N SER A 334 2.52 5.20 -0.45
CA SER A 334 3.77 4.58 -0.88
C SER A 334 3.74 3.06 -0.78
N GLU A 335 4.37 2.41 -1.75
CA GLU A 335 4.80 1.03 -1.67
C GLU A 335 6.32 1.00 -1.62
N ALA A 336 6.86 0.56 -0.47
CA ALA A 336 8.28 0.44 -0.21
C ALA A 336 8.52 -0.83 0.63
N ILE A 337 8.96 -1.90 -0.03
CA ILE A 337 9.31 -3.16 0.63
C ILE A 337 10.83 -3.14 0.91
N VAL A 338 11.21 -2.35 1.88
CA VAL A 338 12.59 -2.08 2.28
C VAL A 338 12.73 -2.17 3.80
N HIS A 339 13.92 -1.91 4.32
CA HIS A 339 14.14 -1.88 5.76
C HIS A 339 13.12 -0.97 6.47
N PRO A 340 12.54 -1.35 7.64
CA PRO A 340 11.48 -0.59 8.30
C PRO A 340 11.80 0.90 8.56
N ASP A 341 13.06 1.23 8.88
CA ASP A 341 13.48 2.61 9.08
C ASP A 341 13.53 3.42 7.78
N GLU A 342 13.69 2.76 6.62
CA GLU A 342 13.60 3.41 5.30
C GLU A 342 12.14 3.63 4.90
N VAL A 343 11.24 2.67 5.18
CA VAL A 343 9.79 2.83 4.93
C VAL A 343 9.26 4.08 5.60
N ALA A 344 9.66 4.32 6.87
CA ALA A 344 9.21 5.46 7.65
C ALA A 344 9.58 6.82 7.02
N LYS A 345 10.64 6.89 6.21
CA LYS A 345 11.08 8.14 5.55
C LYS A 345 10.13 8.58 4.43
N TYR A 346 9.37 7.67 3.81
CA TYR A 346 8.38 8.00 2.79
C TYR A 346 7.08 8.57 3.36
N ILE A 347 6.90 8.50 4.70
CA ILE A 347 5.65 8.85 5.35
C ILE A 347 5.72 10.27 5.88
N SER A 348 5.12 11.20 5.18
CA SER A 348 4.93 12.59 5.63
C SER A 348 3.77 13.24 4.86
N GLU A 349 3.20 14.32 5.41
CA GLU A 349 2.20 15.11 4.69
C GLU A 349 2.76 15.74 3.41
N GLU A 350 4.06 15.94 3.36
CA GLU A 350 4.77 16.54 2.22
C GLU A 350 5.19 15.52 1.17
N GLU A 351 5.06 14.21 1.45
CA GLU A 351 5.47 13.13 0.56
C GLU A 351 4.32 12.14 0.34
N CYS A 352 4.24 11.06 1.10
CA CYS A 352 3.12 10.13 1.07
C CYS A 352 2.38 10.16 2.41
N GLN A 353 1.11 10.51 2.38
CA GLN A 353 0.27 10.55 3.58
C GLN A 353 -0.05 9.16 4.09
N LEU A 354 -0.06 8.19 3.20
CA LEU A 354 -0.33 6.78 3.49
C LEU A 354 0.88 5.93 3.08
N SER A 355 1.11 4.85 3.81
CA SER A 355 2.07 3.80 3.44
C SER A 355 1.58 2.43 3.86
N TYR A 356 1.91 1.42 3.10
CA TYR A 356 1.78 0.04 3.57
C TYR A 356 2.64 -0.19 4.81
N ASN A 357 2.18 -1.12 5.68
CA ASN A 357 2.90 -1.56 6.86
C ASN A 357 3.37 -3.02 6.73
N PRO A 358 4.41 -3.28 5.91
CA PRO A 358 4.90 -4.65 5.69
C PRO A 358 5.52 -5.26 6.94
N GLN A 359 6.05 -4.44 7.85
CA GLN A 359 6.62 -4.93 9.10
C GLN A 359 5.54 -5.51 10.01
N LEU A 360 4.41 -4.82 10.19
CA LEU A 360 3.29 -5.35 10.96
C LEU A 360 2.79 -6.66 10.35
N MET A 361 2.60 -6.68 9.03
CA MET A 361 2.16 -7.88 8.29
C MET A 361 3.09 -9.08 8.60
N ALA A 362 4.40 -8.94 8.37
CA ALA A 362 5.36 -10.01 8.60
C ALA A 362 5.41 -10.47 10.07
N LEU A 363 5.31 -9.53 11.01
CA LEU A 363 5.37 -9.85 12.44
C LEU A 363 4.10 -10.47 13.00
N LEU A 364 2.95 -10.20 12.40
CA LEU A 364 1.70 -10.91 12.72
C LEU A 364 1.82 -12.40 12.34
N TRP A 365 2.33 -12.70 11.16
CA TRP A 365 2.61 -14.06 10.74
C TRP A 365 3.71 -14.72 11.59
N SER A 366 4.77 -13.97 11.93
CA SER A 366 5.82 -14.46 12.84
C SER A 366 5.25 -14.84 14.20
N ALA A 367 4.45 -13.97 14.83
CA ALA A 367 3.85 -14.24 16.13
C ALA A 367 2.90 -15.45 16.08
N LEU A 368 2.16 -15.63 14.97
CA LEU A 368 1.28 -16.77 14.80
C LEU A 368 2.05 -18.11 14.67
N ALA A 369 3.17 -18.13 13.94
CA ALA A 369 4.00 -19.32 13.76
C ALA A 369 4.75 -19.70 15.04
N THR A 370 5.31 -18.72 15.75
CA THR A 370 6.12 -18.93 16.96
C THR A 370 5.31 -19.03 18.25
N ARG A 371 4.07 -18.55 18.28
CA ARG A 371 3.24 -18.34 19.47
C ARG A 371 3.86 -17.33 20.45
N ASP A 372 4.82 -16.51 19.99
CA ASP A 372 5.54 -15.51 20.77
C ASP A 372 5.32 -14.13 20.15
N VAL A 373 4.86 -13.18 20.96
CA VAL A 373 4.58 -11.79 20.52
C VAL A 373 5.75 -10.83 20.82
N GLY A 374 6.86 -11.32 21.33
CA GLY A 374 7.99 -10.49 21.77
C GLY A 374 8.54 -9.60 20.69
N LEU A 375 8.82 -10.17 19.48
CA LEU A 375 9.34 -9.43 18.34
C LEU A 375 8.29 -8.45 17.78
N LEU A 376 7.02 -8.87 17.69
CA LEU A 376 5.90 -8.00 17.28
C LEU A 376 5.75 -6.81 18.24
N ARG A 377 5.70 -7.07 19.56
CA ARG A 377 5.61 -6.03 20.55
C ARG A 377 6.76 -5.03 20.45
N HIS A 378 7.99 -5.53 20.46
CA HIS A 378 9.20 -4.71 20.43
C HIS A 378 9.27 -3.80 19.18
N ALA A 379 9.01 -4.35 18.01
CA ALA A 379 9.05 -3.58 16.78
C ALA A 379 7.94 -2.53 16.72
N MET A 380 6.71 -2.87 17.18
CA MET A 380 5.60 -1.92 17.18
C MET A 380 5.79 -0.80 18.22
N GLU A 381 6.38 -1.09 19.38
CA GLU A 381 6.77 -0.05 20.36
C GLU A 381 7.74 0.97 19.73
N LYS A 382 8.65 0.52 18.86
CA LYS A 382 9.66 1.39 18.24
C LYS A 382 9.17 2.15 17.02
N ARG A 383 8.35 1.52 16.15
CA ARG A 383 8.15 1.98 14.77
C ARG A 383 6.70 2.14 14.33
N PHE A 384 5.72 1.90 15.22
CA PHE A 384 4.32 2.03 14.81
C PHE A 384 3.88 3.49 14.68
N ALA A 385 4.47 4.39 15.45
CA ALA A 385 4.13 5.82 15.39
C ALA A 385 4.50 6.43 14.02
N VAL A 386 3.57 7.20 13.47
CA VAL A 386 3.76 7.97 12.22
C VAL A 386 3.59 9.47 12.50
N PRO A 387 4.12 10.35 11.62
CA PRO A 387 3.89 11.79 11.76
C PRO A 387 2.39 12.13 11.81
N PRO A 388 1.99 13.22 12.52
CA PRO A 388 0.64 13.73 12.46
C PRO A 388 0.18 13.91 11.02
N GLY A 389 -1.09 13.65 10.73
CA GLY A 389 -1.62 13.73 9.37
C GLY A 389 -1.30 12.54 8.47
N CYS A 390 -0.52 11.56 8.94
CA CYS A 390 -0.19 10.35 8.18
C CYS A 390 -0.86 9.10 8.77
N ALA A 391 -0.95 8.04 7.98
CA ALA A 391 -1.52 6.77 8.44
C ALA A 391 -0.87 5.56 7.76
N TRP A 392 -0.72 4.48 8.54
CA TRP A 392 -0.45 3.16 7.99
C TRP A 392 -1.67 2.60 7.27
N VAL A 393 -1.44 1.87 6.20
CA VAL A 393 -2.40 0.94 5.60
C VAL A 393 -1.96 -0.46 6.02
N ASN A 394 -2.69 -1.02 6.98
CA ASN A 394 -2.38 -2.31 7.60
C ASN A 394 -3.10 -3.44 6.87
N TYR A 395 -2.40 -4.50 6.56
CA TYR A 395 -2.91 -5.64 5.83
C TYR A 395 -2.29 -6.93 6.38
N ILE A 396 -2.92 -8.06 6.12
CA ILE A 396 -2.41 -9.38 6.47
C ILE A 396 -1.67 -9.98 5.30
N ARG A 397 -2.23 -9.80 4.11
CA ARG A 397 -1.64 -10.11 2.81
C ARG A 397 -2.16 -9.13 1.76
N CYS A 398 -1.51 -9.07 0.63
CA CYS A 398 -1.98 -8.36 -0.56
C CYS A 398 -1.94 -9.30 -1.79
N HIS A 399 -1.82 -8.76 -2.97
CA HIS A 399 -1.62 -9.51 -4.21
C HIS A 399 -0.18 -10.02 -4.37
N ASP A 400 0.77 -9.44 -3.63
CA ASP A 400 2.17 -9.83 -3.62
C ASP A 400 2.45 -10.92 -2.59
N ASP A 401 3.64 -11.47 -2.69
CA ASP A 401 4.18 -12.43 -1.74
C ASP A 401 4.40 -11.83 -0.35
N ILE A 402 4.49 -12.69 0.64
CA ILE A 402 4.84 -12.34 2.00
C ILE A 402 6.35 -12.42 2.16
N GLY A 403 7.00 -11.25 2.26
CA GLY A 403 8.39 -11.13 2.63
C GLY A 403 8.56 -10.95 4.14
N TRP A 404 9.61 -11.53 4.72
CA TRP A 404 9.87 -11.45 6.16
C TRP A 404 10.59 -10.16 6.52
N VAL A 405 9.87 -9.03 6.37
CA VAL A 405 10.39 -7.67 6.56
C VAL A 405 10.35 -7.29 8.04
N PHE A 406 11.36 -7.71 8.79
CA PHE A 406 11.65 -7.22 10.15
C PHE A 406 13.13 -6.86 10.29
N SER A 407 13.45 -5.97 11.23
CA SER A 407 14.81 -5.48 11.44
C SER A 407 15.68 -6.56 12.09
N ASP A 408 16.90 -6.74 11.57
CA ASP A 408 17.90 -7.64 12.15
C ASP A 408 18.34 -7.13 13.52
N GLU A 409 18.39 -5.83 13.71
CA GLU A 409 18.74 -5.18 14.97
C GLU A 409 17.73 -5.52 16.07
N ASP A 410 16.42 -5.48 15.75
CA ASP A 410 15.38 -5.86 16.71
C ASP A 410 15.46 -7.33 17.10
N ALA A 411 15.75 -8.21 16.12
CA ALA A 411 15.94 -9.63 16.38
C ALA A 411 17.14 -9.87 17.32
N VAL A 412 18.26 -9.18 17.07
CA VAL A 412 19.48 -9.27 17.90
C VAL A 412 19.21 -8.77 19.34
N GLU A 413 18.49 -7.65 19.51
CA GLU A 413 18.12 -7.14 20.85
C GLU A 413 17.32 -8.17 21.66
N LEU A 414 16.52 -8.97 20.99
CA LEU A 414 15.72 -10.06 21.58
C LEU A 414 16.46 -11.42 21.59
N ARG A 415 17.72 -11.46 21.18
CA ARG A 415 18.54 -12.67 21.07
C ARG A 415 17.96 -13.71 20.09
N VAL A 416 17.32 -13.26 19.06
CA VAL A 416 16.82 -14.07 17.94
C VAL A 416 17.82 -14.00 16.78
N ASP A 417 18.20 -15.13 16.22
CA ASP A 417 18.96 -15.15 14.97
C ASP A 417 18.01 -14.84 13.81
N ALA A 418 18.14 -13.65 13.23
CA ALA A 418 17.24 -13.12 12.20
C ALA A 418 17.17 -14.02 10.96
N ARG A 419 18.32 -14.57 10.52
CA ARG A 419 18.38 -15.45 9.35
C ARG A 419 17.71 -16.81 9.61
N ALA A 420 18.05 -17.44 10.75
CA ALA A 420 17.42 -18.69 11.12
C ALA A 420 15.91 -18.54 11.34
N HIS A 421 15.49 -17.38 11.86
CA HIS A 421 14.08 -17.06 12.07
C HIS A 421 13.31 -16.90 10.74
N ARG A 422 13.85 -16.15 9.76
CA ARG A 422 13.23 -16.04 8.42
C ARG A 422 13.11 -17.41 7.76
N ARG A 423 14.16 -18.23 7.84
CA ARG A 423 14.11 -19.59 7.30
C ARG A 423 13.04 -20.45 7.97
N PHE A 424 12.93 -20.39 9.31
CA PHE A 424 11.86 -21.06 10.04
C PHE A 424 10.48 -20.62 9.56
N LEU A 425 10.24 -19.31 9.37
CA LEU A 425 8.97 -18.80 8.89
C LEU A 425 8.65 -19.30 7.47
N SER A 426 9.65 -19.30 6.59
CA SER A 426 9.52 -19.84 5.24
C SER A 426 9.15 -21.33 5.26
N ASP A 427 9.87 -22.13 6.03
CA ASP A 427 9.60 -23.57 6.17
C ASP A 427 8.23 -23.81 6.81
N PHE A 428 7.83 -22.98 7.79
CA PHE A 428 6.55 -23.11 8.46
C PHE A 428 5.40 -22.83 7.49
N TYR A 429 5.42 -21.69 6.80
CA TYR A 429 4.30 -21.29 5.95
C TYR A 429 4.23 -22.04 4.62
N THR A 430 5.32 -22.64 4.15
CA THR A 430 5.31 -23.57 3.00
C THR A 430 4.96 -25.02 3.39
N GLY A 431 4.66 -25.26 4.66
CA GLY A 431 4.33 -26.62 5.15
C GLY A 431 5.52 -27.57 5.25
N ARG A 432 6.75 -27.10 5.03
CA ARG A 432 7.99 -27.91 5.14
C ARG A 432 8.36 -28.21 6.60
N PHE A 433 7.92 -27.35 7.53
CA PHE A 433 8.17 -27.56 8.97
C PHE A 433 7.19 -28.58 9.56
N THR A 434 7.72 -29.61 10.27
CA THR A 434 6.88 -30.60 10.93
C THR A 434 6.01 -29.94 12.00
N GLY A 435 4.70 -30.13 11.93
CA GLY A 435 3.73 -29.49 12.84
C GLY A 435 3.18 -28.14 12.35
N SER A 436 3.58 -27.69 11.15
CA SER A 436 2.91 -26.55 10.52
C SER A 436 1.46 -26.90 10.16
N PHE A 437 0.59 -25.93 10.38
CA PHE A 437 -0.79 -25.95 9.88
C PHE A 437 -0.93 -25.35 8.47
N ALA A 438 0.06 -24.60 8.00
CA ALA A 438 -0.05 -23.77 6.79
C ALA A 438 0.08 -24.57 5.48
N ARG A 439 -0.51 -24.00 4.42
CA ARG A 439 -0.41 -24.42 3.02
C ARG A 439 -0.07 -23.20 2.16
N GLY A 440 1.20 -22.82 2.09
CA GLY A 440 1.70 -21.78 1.20
C GLY A 440 2.67 -22.36 0.17
N LEU A 441 2.96 -21.56 -0.86
CA LEU A 441 3.94 -21.87 -1.89
C LEU A 441 5.17 -20.97 -1.76
N PRO A 442 6.38 -21.50 -2.08
CA PRO A 442 7.58 -20.67 -2.15
C PRO A 442 7.51 -19.72 -3.35
N PHE A 443 8.04 -18.53 -3.17
CA PHE A 443 8.24 -17.54 -4.23
C PHE A 443 9.63 -16.94 -4.13
N GLN A 444 10.41 -16.96 -5.23
CA GLN A 444 11.77 -16.41 -5.35
C GLN A 444 12.70 -16.88 -4.22
N GLU A 445 13.37 -17.99 -4.41
CA GLU A 445 14.39 -18.50 -3.47
C GLU A 445 15.74 -17.84 -3.77
N ASP A 446 16.32 -17.09 -2.82
CA ASP A 446 17.69 -16.59 -2.93
C ASP A 446 18.67 -17.75 -2.67
N PRO A 447 19.40 -18.25 -3.69
CA PRO A 447 20.29 -19.39 -3.53
C PRO A 447 21.49 -19.10 -2.61
N THR A 448 21.78 -17.82 -2.34
CA THR A 448 22.91 -17.40 -1.49
C THR A 448 22.52 -17.36 -0.02
N THR A 449 21.34 -16.82 0.29
CA THR A 449 20.85 -16.67 1.65
C THR A 449 19.93 -17.80 2.08
N GLY A 450 19.26 -18.45 1.13
CA GLY A 450 18.19 -19.42 1.36
C GLY A 450 16.90 -18.75 1.85
N ASP A 451 16.78 -17.44 1.69
CA ASP A 451 15.54 -16.70 1.99
C ASP A 451 14.50 -17.02 0.91
N ILE A 452 13.29 -17.36 1.37
CA ILE A 452 12.15 -17.65 0.50
C ILE A 452 11.00 -16.73 0.93
N ARG A 453 10.37 -16.09 -0.04
CA ARG A 453 9.10 -15.39 0.16
C ARG A 453 7.95 -16.40 0.01
N VAL A 454 6.79 -16.10 0.57
CA VAL A 454 5.68 -17.05 0.63
C VAL A 454 4.44 -16.49 -0.04
N SER A 455 3.81 -17.30 -0.90
CA SER A 455 2.49 -17.04 -1.49
C SER A 455 1.44 -17.94 -0.87
N GLY A 456 0.27 -17.38 -0.55
CA GLY A 456 -0.86 -18.15 -0.02
C GLY A 456 -2.03 -17.26 0.42
N SER A 457 -3.26 -17.78 0.33
CA SER A 457 -4.44 -17.10 0.86
C SER A 457 -4.41 -17.09 2.40
N THR A 458 -5.08 -16.11 3.01
CA THR A 458 -5.16 -16.05 4.48
C THR A 458 -5.71 -17.35 5.08
N ALA A 459 -6.72 -17.94 4.47
CA ALA A 459 -7.32 -19.18 4.94
C ALA A 459 -6.34 -20.37 4.88
N SER A 460 -5.59 -20.49 3.79
CA SER A 460 -4.60 -21.57 3.61
C SER A 460 -3.40 -21.41 4.53
N LEU A 461 -2.92 -20.18 4.72
CA LEU A 461 -1.80 -19.88 5.61
C LEU A 461 -2.17 -20.00 7.10
N THR A 462 -3.44 -19.79 7.47
CA THR A 462 -3.92 -19.96 8.85
C THR A 462 -4.34 -21.40 9.18
N GLY A 463 -4.27 -22.32 8.21
CA GLY A 463 -4.48 -23.74 8.41
C GLY A 463 -5.87 -24.26 8.05
N LEU A 464 -6.77 -23.42 7.53
CA LEU A 464 -8.13 -23.84 7.17
C LEU A 464 -8.12 -24.88 6.05
N GLU A 465 -7.26 -24.69 5.03
CA GLU A 465 -7.14 -25.64 3.91
C GLU A 465 -6.74 -27.03 4.40
N LYS A 466 -5.66 -27.12 5.18
CA LYS A 466 -5.19 -28.39 5.75
C LYS A 466 -6.24 -29.04 6.63
N ALA A 467 -6.90 -28.28 7.50
CA ALA A 467 -7.92 -28.79 8.40
C ALA A 467 -9.16 -29.32 7.65
N LEU A 468 -9.50 -28.74 6.49
CA LEU A 468 -10.55 -29.26 5.61
C LEU A 468 -10.13 -30.55 4.93
N GLU A 469 -8.89 -30.65 4.43
CA GLU A 469 -8.34 -31.86 3.84
C GLU A 469 -8.31 -33.04 4.84
N GLU A 470 -7.92 -32.76 6.08
CA GLU A 470 -7.81 -33.74 7.16
C GLU A 470 -9.16 -34.01 7.86
N HIS A 471 -10.23 -33.29 7.51
CA HIS A 471 -11.54 -33.35 8.17
C HIS A 471 -11.50 -33.07 9.67
N ASP A 472 -10.54 -32.26 10.12
CA ASP A 472 -10.34 -31.89 11.52
C ASP A 472 -11.18 -30.66 11.88
N THR A 473 -12.34 -30.89 12.49
CA THR A 473 -13.29 -29.81 12.85
C THR A 473 -12.80 -28.90 13.98
N GLU A 474 -11.93 -29.43 14.88
CA GLU A 474 -11.32 -28.62 15.95
C GLU A 474 -10.31 -27.64 15.34
N GLU A 475 -9.46 -28.14 14.44
CA GLU A 475 -8.46 -27.31 13.74
C GLU A 475 -9.14 -26.31 12.78
N GLN A 476 -10.27 -26.66 12.13
CA GLN A 476 -11.08 -25.71 11.36
C GLN A 476 -11.55 -24.54 12.23
N ALA A 477 -12.07 -24.81 13.43
CA ALA A 477 -12.48 -23.77 14.36
C ALA A 477 -11.30 -22.88 14.81
N LEU A 478 -10.13 -23.47 15.06
CA LEU A 478 -8.91 -22.72 15.40
C LEU A 478 -8.42 -21.87 14.21
N ALA A 479 -8.49 -22.37 12.98
CA ALA A 479 -8.12 -21.63 11.78
C ALA A 479 -9.02 -20.41 11.57
N ILE A 480 -10.32 -20.53 11.75
CA ILE A 480 -11.26 -19.40 11.70
C ILE A 480 -10.90 -18.35 12.77
N ARG A 481 -10.58 -18.78 14.00
CA ARG A 481 -10.16 -17.86 15.06
C ARG A 481 -8.86 -17.14 14.72
N ARG A 482 -7.86 -17.80 14.07
CA ARG A 482 -6.62 -17.18 13.59
C ARG A 482 -6.92 -16.12 12.53
N ILE A 483 -7.81 -16.39 11.57
CA ILE A 483 -8.25 -15.42 10.56
C ILE A 483 -8.82 -14.17 11.24
N LEU A 484 -9.76 -14.36 12.17
CA LEU A 484 -10.44 -13.26 12.87
C LEU A 484 -9.47 -12.49 13.80
N LEU A 485 -8.51 -13.17 14.44
CA LEU A 485 -7.51 -12.54 15.28
C LEU A 485 -6.63 -11.58 14.48
N LEU A 486 -6.08 -12.04 13.34
CA LEU A 486 -5.22 -11.23 12.48
C LEU A 486 -5.97 -10.01 11.95
N HIS A 487 -7.18 -10.21 11.42
CA HIS A 487 -8.04 -9.12 10.94
C HIS A 487 -8.47 -8.17 12.08
N GLY A 488 -8.73 -8.70 13.26
CA GLY A 488 -9.04 -7.90 14.44
C GLY A 488 -7.95 -6.90 14.78
N ILE A 489 -6.69 -7.34 14.70
CA ILE A 489 -5.55 -6.46 14.95
C ILE A 489 -5.45 -5.37 13.89
N ILE A 490 -5.48 -5.68 12.59
CA ILE A 490 -5.39 -4.64 11.55
C ILE A 490 -6.57 -3.67 11.60
N CYS A 491 -7.76 -4.12 12.01
CA CYS A 491 -8.92 -3.27 12.18
C CYS A 491 -8.81 -2.30 13.36
N THR A 492 -7.98 -2.58 14.36
CA THR A 492 -8.02 -1.84 15.64
C THR A 492 -6.70 -1.21 16.08
N ILE A 493 -5.55 -1.63 15.54
CA ILE A 493 -4.24 -1.12 15.96
C ILE A 493 -4.00 0.35 15.58
N GLY A 494 -4.72 0.87 14.58
CA GLY A 494 -4.59 2.22 14.03
C GLY A 494 -4.34 2.20 12.53
N GLY A 495 -4.44 3.35 11.88
CA GLY A 495 -4.37 3.43 10.41
C GLY A 495 -5.61 2.86 9.72
N ILE A 496 -5.46 2.49 8.45
CA ILE A 496 -6.53 1.96 7.59
C ILE A 496 -6.34 0.45 7.48
N PRO A 497 -7.28 -0.39 7.93
CA PRO A 497 -7.27 -1.82 7.61
C PRO A 497 -7.53 -2.02 6.12
N LEU A 498 -6.82 -2.94 5.50
CA LEU A 498 -6.98 -3.29 4.10
C LEU A 498 -7.16 -4.80 3.96
N LEU A 499 -8.32 -5.21 3.47
CA LEU A 499 -8.67 -6.61 3.23
C LEU A 499 -8.40 -6.95 1.77
N TYR A 500 -7.85 -8.13 1.49
CA TYR A 500 -7.87 -8.67 0.15
C TYR A 500 -9.20 -9.40 -0.06
N LEU A 501 -9.99 -8.96 -1.07
CA LEU A 501 -11.33 -9.53 -1.30
C LEU A 501 -11.25 -11.02 -1.62
N GLY A 502 -12.08 -11.79 -0.95
CA GLY A 502 -12.05 -13.24 -0.86
C GLY A 502 -11.66 -13.75 0.52
N ASP A 503 -10.82 -13.02 1.28
CA ASP A 503 -10.45 -13.40 2.65
C ASP A 503 -11.65 -13.38 3.59
N GLU A 504 -12.64 -12.50 3.34
CA GLU A 504 -13.90 -12.41 4.09
C GLU A 504 -14.79 -13.64 3.91
N LEU A 505 -14.54 -14.41 2.87
CA LEU A 505 -15.22 -15.69 2.59
C LEU A 505 -14.36 -16.91 2.95
N GLY A 506 -13.13 -16.69 3.40
CA GLY A 506 -12.16 -17.74 3.66
C GLY A 506 -11.76 -18.53 2.41
N ILE A 507 -11.58 -17.84 1.27
CA ILE A 507 -11.16 -18.48 0.02
C ILE A 507 -9.78 -19.12 0.21
N LEU A 508 -9.66 -20.38 -0.25
CA LEU A 508 -8.43 -21.16 -0.20
C LEU A 508 -7.49 -20.81 -1.37
N ASN A 509 -6.33 -21.40 -1.36
CA ASN A 509 -5.40 -21.38 -2.48
C ASN A 509 -6.05 -21.96 -3.75
N ASP A 510 -5.79 -21.31 -4.88
CA ASP A 510 -6.21 -21.77 -6.21
C ASP A 510 -5.00 -22.33 -6.97
N TYR A 511 -4.88 -23.64 -7.01
CA TYR A 511 -3.80 -24.34 -7.74
C TYR A 511 -4.09 -24.45 -9.24
N GLY A 512 -5.27 -23.97 -9.70
CA GLY A 512 -5.63 -23.97 -11.13
C GLY A 512 -4.72 -23.07 -11.98
N TYR A 513 -4.03 -22.10 -11.38
CA TYR A 513 -3.08 -21.23 -12.06
C TYR A 513 -1.94 -22.01 -12.77
N GLU A 514 -1.57 -23.21 -12.28
CA GLU A 514 -0.55 -24.07 -12.91
C GLU A 514 -0.96 -24.62 -14.29
N GLN A 515 -2.26 -24.51 -14.63
CA GLN A 515 -2.81 -24.95 -15.92
C GLN A 515 -2.91 -23.80 -16.91
N ASP A 516 -2.71 -22.56 -16.46
CA ASP A 516 -2.76 -21.36 -17.29
C ASP A 516 -1.33 -20.97 -17.74
N PRO A 517 -1.05 -20.99 -19.06
CA PRO A 517 0.28 -20.66 -19.58
C PRO A 517 0.76 -19.25 -19.23
N GLU A 518 -0.15 -18.30 -18.94
CA GLU A 518 0.19 -16.93 -18.57
C GLU A 518 0.49 -16.77 -17.07
N MET A 519 0.13 -17.77 -16.25
CA MET A 519 0.25 -17.71 -14.78
C MET A 519 1.25 -18.72 -14.20
N ILE A 520 1.53 -19.81 -14.89
CA ILE A 520 2.28 -20.98 -14.38
C ILE A 520 3.67 -20.64 -13.81
N GLY A 521 4.31 -19.58 -14.26
CA GLY A 521 5.63 -19.14 -13.79
C GLY A 521 5.63 -18.40 -12.46
N ASP A 522 4.48 -17.92 -12.00
CA ASP A 522 4.35 -17.01 -10.85
C ASP A 522 3.42 -17.58 -9.78
N SER A 523 4.01 -18.11 -8.70
CA SER A 523 3.25 -18.71 -7.59
C SER A 523 2.36 -17.74 -6.82
N ARG A 524 2.47 -16.41 -7.05
CA ARG A 524 1.56 -15.42 -6.44
C ARG A 524 0.12 -15.61 -6.93
N TRP A 525 -0.09 -16.21 -8.10
CA TRP A 525 -1.44 -16.50 -8.60
C TRP A 525 -2.22 -17.48 -7.72
N VAL A 526 -1.54 -18.32 -6.93
CA VAL A 526 -2.20 -19.23 -5.99
C VAL A 526 -3.14 -18.52 -5.03
N HIS A 527 -2.83 -17.27 -4.65
CA HIS A 527 -3.63 -16.48 -3.71
C HIS A 527 -4.38 -15.30 -4.35
N ARG A 528 -4.53 -15.33 -5.68
CA ARG A 528 -5.35 -14.40 -6.48
C ARG A 528 -6.54 -15.12 -7.14
N PRO A 529 -7.30 -15.96 -6.40
CA PRO A 529 -8.39 -16.73 -6.99
C PRO A 529 -9.49 -15.82 -7.53
N ALA A 530 -10.26 -16.32 -8.49
CA ALA A 530 -11.49 -15.68 -8.92
C ALA A 530 -12.52 -15.66 -7.80
N PHE A 531 -13.41 -14.68 -7.80
CA PHE A 531 -14.49 -14.57 -6.83
C PHE A 531 -15.44 -15.76 -6.94
N ASP A 532 -15.62 -16.47 -5.84
CA ASP A 532 -16.49 -17.63 -5.73
C ASP A 532 -17.91 -17.18 -5.33
N ALA A 533 -18.81 -17.13 -6.31
CA ALA A 533 -20.19 -16.70 -6.10
C ALA A 533 -20.97 -17.68 -5.21
N GLU A 534 -20.76 -19.00 -5.34
CA GLU A 534 -21.42 -20.01 -4.51
C GLU A 534 -21.00 -19.88 -3.05
N ARG A 535 -19.70 -19.67 -2.82
CA ARG A 535 -19.13 -19.43 -1.50
C ARG A 535 -19.66 -18.11 -0.90
N ALA A 536 -19.81 -17.09 -1.74
CA ALA A 536 -20.39 -15.80 -1.33
C ALA A 536 -21.87 -15.91 -0.91
N GLU A 537 -22.64 -16.79 -1.51
CA GLU A 537 -24.03 -17.07 -1.08
C GLU A 537 -24.05 -17.73 0.30
N LEU A 538 -23.08 -18.60 0.62
CA LEU A 538 -22.96 -19.26 1.91
C LEU A 538 -22.70 -18.28 3.08
N ARG A 539 -22.32 -17.03 2.81
CA ARG A 539 -22.10 -16.02 3.88
C ARG A 539 -23.36 -15.75 4.71
N GLU A 540 -24.54 -15.98 4.13
CA GLU A 540 -25.82 -15.80 4.84
C GLU A 540 -26.07 -16.88 5.92
N ASP A 541 -25.47 -18.04 5.76
CA ASP A 541 -25.55 -19.12 6.75
C ASP A 541 -24.41 -19.00 7.77
N GLN A 542 -24.71 -18.46 8.94
CA GLN A 542 -23.75 -18.29 10.03
C GLN A 542 -23.17 -19.61 10.58
N SER A 543 -23.69 -20.76 10.21
CA SER A 543 -23.14 -22.08 10.57
C SER A 543 -22.12 -22.58 9.54
N SER A 544 -22.11 -22.03 8.34
CA SER A 544 -21.13 -22.31 7.31
C SER A 544 -19.77 -21.64 7.62
N ILE A 545 -18.68 -22.18 7.09
CA ILE A 545 -17.34 -21.58 7.25
C ILE A 545 -17.29 -20.16 6.65
N PRO A 546 -17.76 -19.92 5.41
CA PRO A 546 -17.83 -18.56 4.88
C PRO A 546 -18.66 -17.61 5.75
N GLY A 547 -19.82 -18.08 6.24
CA GLY A 547 -20.68 -17.28 7.12
C GLY A 547 -20.04 -16.95 8.46
N MET A 548 -19.35 -17.90 9.11
CA MET A 548 -18.61 -17.65 10.35
C MET A 548 -17.50 -16.59 10.16
N ILE A 549 -16.75 -16.67 9.07
CA ILE A 549 -15.68 -15.72 8.79
C ILE A 549 -16.28 -14.35 8.43
N TYR A 550 -17.23 -14.30 7.50
CA TYR A 550 -17.87 -13.06 7.05
C TYR A 550 -18.50 -12.27 8.20
N HIS A 551 -19.34 -12.91 9.00
CA HIS A 551 -20.00 -12.25 10.14
C HIS A 551 -19.00 -11.88 11.25
N GLY A 552 -17.94 -12.68 11.43
CA GLY A 552 -16.85 -12.34 12.33
C GLY A 552 -16.13 -11.06 11.89
N LEU A 553 -15.77 -10.95 10.62
CA LEU A 553 -15.13 -9.75 10.04
C LEU A 553 -16.07 -8.55 10.06
N LEU A 554 -17.34 -8.73 9.66
CA LEU A 554 -18.33 -7.68 9.71
C LEU A 554 -18.47 -7.11 11.13
N LYS A 555 -18.46 -7.98 12.16
CA LYS A 555 -18.47 -7.56 13.56
C LYS A 555 -17.24 -6.72 13.93
N LEU A 556 -16.05 -7.13 13.50
CA LEU A 556 -14.81 -6.37 13.74
C LEU A 556 -14.85 -4.98 13.08
N ILE A 557 -15.32 -4.92 11.83
CA ILE A 557 -15.50 -3.67 11.09
C ILE A 557 -16.51 -2.76 11.80
N GLN A 558 -17.66 -3.29 12.23
CA GLN A 558 -18.67 -2.53 12.96
C GLN A 558 -18.15 -2.00 14.30
N VAL A 559 -17.39 -2.82 15.06
CA VAL A 559 -16.78 -2.37 16.32
C VAL A 559 -15.80 -1.22 16.06
N ARG A 560 -15.01 -1.27 15.00
CA ARG A 560 -14.15 -0.16 14.58
C ARG A 560 -14.98 1.08 14.25
N GLN A 561 -15.97 0.96 13.36
CA GLN A 561 -16.76 2.07 12.85
C GLN A 561 -17.67 2.73 13.89
N GLN A 562 -17.95 2.06 14.98
CA GLN A 562 -18.76 2.57 16.09
C GLN A 562 -17.94 3.19 17.22
N ASN A 563 -16.59 3.15 17.14
CA ASN A 563 -15.76 3.55 18.26
C ASN A 563 -14.73 4.61 17.86
N LEU A 564 -14.92 5.82 18.36
CA LEU A 564 -14.04 6.97 18.09
C LEU A 564 -12.59 6.76 18.55
N ALA A 565 -12.32 5.86 19.48
CA ALA A 565 -10.96 5.54 19.90
C ALA A 565 -10.08 5.01 18.74
N PHE A 566 -10.69 4.60 17.62
CA PHE A 566 -9.94 4.18 16.43
C PHE A 566 -9.69 5.31 15.41
N THR A 567 -10.14 6.55 15.70
CA THR A 567 -9.89 7.74 14.89
C THR A 567 -8.62 8.43 15.35
N ARG A 568 -7.73 8.87 14.42
CA ARG A 568 -6.57 9.79 14.70
C ARG A 568 -5.95 9.64 16.08
N ALA A 569 -5.95 8.42 16.59
CA ALA A 569 -5.61 8.13 17.97
C ALA A 569 -4.22 7.54 18.07
N ASP A 570 -3.53 7.80 19.16
CA ASP A 570 -2.26 7.17 19.46
C ASP A 570 -2.46 5.70 19.82
N THR A 571 -1.50 4.88 19.43
CA THR A 571 -1.39 3.48 19.81
C THR A 571 -0.29 3.33 20.84
N GLU A 572 -0.66 2.88 22.03
CA GLU A 572 0.30 2.54 23.08
C GLU A 572 0.40 1.02 23.19
N ILE A 573 1.50 0.46 22.71
CA ILE A 573 1.79 -0.97 22.85
C ILE A 573 2.10 -1.25 24.33
N VAL A 574 1.52 -2.31 24.89
CA VAL A 574 1.70 -2.60 26.31
C VAL A 574 2.31 -3.98 26.55
N ASP A 575 3.15 -4.03 27.58
CA ASP A 575 3.59 -5.31 28.09
C ASP A 575 2.45 -5.95 28.93
N THR A 576 1.90 -7.03 28.46
CA THR A 576 0.81 -7.77 29.14
C THR A 576 1.34 -8.65 30.30
N GLY A 577 2.66 -8.86 30.38
CA GLY A 577 3.27 -9.81 31.29
C GLY A 577 3.12 -11.26 30.84
N ASN A 578 2.67 -11.49 29.61
CA ASN A 578 2.53 -12.81 28.98
C ASN A 578 3.07 -12.74 27.55
N GLU A 579 4.08 -13.56 27.24
CA GLU A 579 4.76 -13.60 25.93
C GLU A 579 3.89 -14.11 24.78
N HIS A 580 2.72 -14.62 25.08
CA HIS A 580 1.76 -15.16 24.11
C HIS A 580 0.59 -14.20 23.81
N VAL A 581 0.48 -13.11 24.59
CA VAL A 581 -0.63 -12.18 24.49
C VAL A 581 -0.16 -10.79 24.05
N PHE A 582 -0.50 -10.41 22.83
CA PHE A 582 -0.28 -9.06 22.32
C PHE A 582 -1.32 -8.11 22.89
N GLY A 583 -0.90 -6.93 23.34
CA GLY A 583 -1.80 -5.93 23.92
C GLY A 583 -1.42 -4.51 23.53
N TYR A 584 -2.44 -3.66 23.34
CA TYR A 584 -2.26 -2.23 23.10
C TYR A 584 -3.49 -1.42 23.50
N PHE A 585 -3.26 -0.15 23.85
CA PHE A 585 -4.30 0.84 24.00
C PHE A 585 -4.46 1.68 22.74
N ARG A 586 -5.72 2.04 22.48
CA ARG A 586 -6.09 3.13 21.58
C ARG A 586 -6.73 4.23 22.39
N GLN A 587 -6.30 5.48 22.18
CA GLN A 587 -6.83 6.62 22.93
C GLN A 587 -7.19 7.76 21.99
N HIS A 588 -8.41 8.27 22.11
CA HIS A 588 -8.88 9.47 21.41
C HIS A 588 -9.78 10.29 22.34
N ALA A 589 -9.36 11.51 22.63
CA ALA A 589 -10.03 12.36 23.61
C ALA A 589 -10.26 11.60 24.95
N ASP A 590 -11.50 11.50 25.39
CA ASP A 590 -11.88 10.82 26.64
C ASP A 590 -12.17 9.30 26.46
N GLN A 591 -11.98 8.77 25.24
CA GLN A 591 -12.23 7.36 24.96
C GLN A 591 -10.90 6.58 24.91
N SER A 592 -10.86 5.50 25.68
CA SER A 592 -9.76 4.55 25.69
C SER A 592 -10.28 3.14 25.45
N VAL A 593 -9.55 2.36 24.66
CA VAL A 593 -9.86 0.97 24.37
C VAL A 593 -8.59 0.14 24.54
N LEU A 594 -8.66 -0.89 25.38
CA LEU A 594 -7.63 -1.93 25.44
C LEU A 594 -7.99 -3.06 24.46
N VAL A 595 -7.03 -3.47 23.66
CA VAL A 595 -7.12 -4.64 22.79
C VAL A 595 -6.15 -5.70 23.29
N LEU A 596 -6.61 -6.94 23.34
CA LEU A 596 -5.82 -8.12 23.73
C LEU A 596 -6.00 -9.25 22.71
N ALA A 597 -4.91 -9.91 22.34
CA ALA A 597 -4.90 -10.99 21.35
C ALA A 597 -4.01 -12.15 21.83
N ASN A 598 -4.60 -13.34 22.01
CA ASN A 598 -3.88 -14.56 22.34
C ASN A 598 -3.42 -15.27 21.06
N PHE A 599 -2.10 -15.40 20.86
CA PHE A 599 -1.50 -16.01 19.66
C PHE A 599 -1.28 -17.52 19.78
N THR A 600 -1.93 -18.18 20.72
CA THR A 600 -1.73 -19.64 20.94
C THR A 600 -3.03 -20.43 20.86
N GLU A 601 -2.89 -21.72 20.59
CA GLU A 601 -3.95 -22.72 20.67
C GLU A 601 -4.32 -23.12 22.12
N ARG A 602 -3.82 -22.39 23.12
CA ARG A 602 -4.06 -22.65 24.56
C ARG A 602 -4.67 -21.44 25.23
N GLU A 603 -5.38 -21.70 26.31
CA GLU A 603 -5.79 -20.61 27.20
C GLU A 603 -4.58 -19.85 27.75
N GLN A 604 -4.67 -18.54 27.77
CA GLN A 604 -3.68 -17.66 28.35
C GLN A 604 -4.29 -16.80 29.45
N SER A 605 -3.51 -16.56 30.50
CA SER A 605 -3.99 -15.81 31.65
C SER A 605 -3.18 -14.54 31.90
N LEU A 606 -3.88 -13.46 32.20
CA LEU A 606 -3.29 -12.20 32.65
C LEU A 606 -3.64 -11.99 34.12
N ALA A 607 -2.61 -11.83 34.96
CA ALA A 607 -2.80 -11.64 36.39
C ALA A 607 -3.56 -10.34 36.72
N ALA A 608 -4.46 -10.39 37.67
CA ALA A 608 -5.22 -9.20 38.12
C ALA A 608 -4.34 -8.01 38.51
N ASN A 609 -3.16 -8.27 39.09
CA ASN A 609 -2.21 -7.21 39.41
C ASN A 609 -1.66 -6.53 38.14
N ARG A 610 -1.43 -7.26 37.06
CA ARG A 610 -1.00 -6.70 35.77
C ARG A 610 -2.08 -5.81 35.16
N LEU A 611 -3.34 -6.27 35.16
CA LEU A 611 -4.47 -5.48 34.70
C LEU A 611 -4.63 -4.18 35.49
N ARG A 612 -4.42 -4.21 36.79
CA ARG A 612 -4.42 -3.03 37.66
C ARG A 612 -3.28 -2.06 37.30
N LEU A 613 -2.07 -2.57 37.01
CA LEU A 613 -0.94 -1.73 36.60
C LEU A 613 -1.17 -1.07 35.23
N LEU A 614 -1.95 -1.69 34.36
CA LEU A 614 -2.41 -1.09 33.11
C LEU A 614 -3.49 -0.01 33.32
N GLY A 615 -3.94 0.23 34.54
CA GLY A 615 -4.92 1.29 34.86
C GLY A 615 -6.37 0.91 34.59
N LEU A 616 -6.69 -0.39 34.41
CA LEU A 616 -8.03 -0.82 34.04
C LEU A 616 -9.07 -0.57 35.13
N ARG A 617 -10.28 -0.19 34.70
CA ARG A 617 -11.47 -0.06 35.58
C ARG A 617 -11.85 -1.43 36.14
N LYS A 618 -12.62 -1.42 37.23
CA LYS A 618 -13.03 -2.67 37.91
C LYS A 618 -13.86 -3.59 37.03
N THR A 619 -14.68 -3.04 36.15
CA THR A 619 -15.56 -3.79 35.25
C THR A 619 -15.35 -3.32 33.82
N LEU A 620 -15.16 -4.25 32.89
CA LEU A 620 -14.94 -4.05 31.47
C LEU A 620 -15.91 -4.92 30.68
N THR A 621 -16.28 -4.51 29.49
CA THR A 621 -17.08 -5.33 28.57
C THR A 621 -16.29 -5.63 27.33
N ASP A 622 -16.08 -6.90 27.02
CA ASP A 622 -15.57 -7.30 25.71
C ASP A 622 -16.69 -7.12 24.68
N VAL A 623 -16.54 -6.13 23.80
CA VAL A 623 -17.58 -5.80 22.79
C VAL A 623 -17.61 -6.81 21.63
N ILE A 624 -16.59 -7.65 21.48
CA ILE A 624 -16.58 -8.74 20.51
C ILE A 624 -17.46 -9.89 20.99
N ALA A 625 -17.22 -10.39 22.23
CA ALA A 625 -17.95 -11.50 22.79
C ALA A 625 -19.24 -11.08 23.51
N GLY A 626 -19.47 -9.79 23.78
CA GLY A 626 -20.60 -9.29 24.57
C GLY A 626 -20.56 -9.67 26.05
N ARG A 627 -19.36 -9.99 26.59
CA ARG A 627 -19.18 -10.49 27.95
C ARG A 627 -18.64 -9.40 28.88
N THR A 628 -19.16 -9.32 30.08
CA THR A 628 -18.65 -8.45 31.14
C THR A 628 -17.53 -9.18 31.92
N LEU A 629 -16.42 -8.50 32.12
CA LEU A 629 -15.21 -8.98 32.78
C LEU A 629 -14.92 -8.17 34.03
N ILE A 630 -14.34 -8.80 35.05
CA ILE A 630 -13.94 -8.16 36.29
C ILE A 630 -12.41 -8.05 36.33
N ALA A 631 -11.89 -6.83 36.11
CA ALA A 631 -10.44 -6.58 36.04
C ALA A 631 -9.68 -6.78 37.36
N THR A 632 -10.38 -6.98 38.49
CA THR A 632 -9.77 -7.35 39.77
C THR A 632 -9.52 -8.85 39.94
N GLN A 633 -9.90 -9.64 38.94
CA GLN A 633 -9.64 -11.08 38.84
C GLN A 633 -8.67 -11.39 37.70
N THR A 634 -8.10 -12.58 37.70
CA THR A 634 -7.31 -13.06 36.57
C THR A 634 -8.19 -13.10 35.33
N LEU A 635 -7.72 -12.50 34.25
CA LEU A 635 -8.38 -12.50 32.95
C LEU A 635 -7.85 -13.69 32.14
N THR A 636 -8.75 -14.56 31.68
CA THR A 636 -8.39 -15.68 30.81
C THR A 636 -8.84 -15.38 29.38
N LEU A 637 -7.94 -15.61 28.42
CA LEU A 637 -8.21 -15.57 27.00
C LEU A 637 -8.21 -17.00 26.43
N GLU A 638 -9.27 -17.37 25.75
CA GLU A 638 -9.41 -18.64 25.04
C GLU A 638 -8.36 -18.76 23.92
N PRO A 639 -8.15 -19.96 23.32
CA PRO A 639 -7.29 -20.13 22.15
C PRO A 639 -7.62 -19.14 21.04
N TYR A 640 -6.59 -18.40 20.56
CA TYR A 640 -6.69 -17.38 19.51
C TYR A 640 -7.80 -16.34 19.74
N GLN A 641 -8.15 -16.07 21.00
CA GLN A 641 -9.15 -15.08 21.32
C GLN A 641 -8.64 -13.66 21.09
N PHE A 642 -9.47 -12.86 20.45
CA PHE A 642 -9.32 -11.43 20.25
C PHE A 642 -10.36 -10.68 21.08
N MET A 643 -9.95 -9.74 21.91
CA MET A 643 -10.81 -8.95 22.79
C MET A 643 -10.65 -7.46 22.52
N VAL A 644 -11.77 -6.73 22.59
CA VAL A 644 -11.82 -5.26 22.54
C VAL A 644 -12.56 -4.76 23.77
N LEU A 645 -11.86 -4.02 24.63
CA LEU A 645 -12.28 -3.62 25.96
C LEU A 645 -12.37 -2.09 26.10
N PRO A 646 -13.51 -1.44 25.75
CA PRO A 646 -13.71 0.00 25.91
C PRO A 646 -13.68 0.43 27.38
N GLY A 647 -13.18 1.65 27.63
CA GLY A 647 -13.11 2.22 28.97
C GLY A 647 -11.97 1.66 29.83
N GLY A 648 -10.90 1.24 29.18
CA GLY A 648 -9.73 0.66 29.86
C GLY A 648 -9.07 1.58 30.87
N ARG A 649 -8.97 2.88 30.61
CA ARG A 649 -8.41 3.90 31.52
C ARG A 649 -9.39 5.00 31.81
#